data_e8c02fea8f5f40661ba6cb3b958b690e
#
_entry.id   e8c02fea8f5f40661ba6cb3b958b690e
#
_cell.length_a   1.000
_cell.length_b   1.000
_cell.length_c   1.000
_cell.angle_alpha   90.00
_cell.angle_beta   90.00
_cell.angle_gamma   90.00
#
_symmetry.space_group_name_H-M   'P 1'
#
loop_
_entity.id
_entity.type
_entity.pdbx_description
1 polymer ?
#
loop_
_entity_poly.entity_id
_entity_poly.type
_entity_poly.pdbx_seq_one_letter_code
_entity_poly.pdbx_strand_id
1 'polypeptide(L)'
;MNTSFKACLTAVASVLLSAVGFAADTVESLIAQAGNANDDRERQVVLEKLATHSSLDDTRRKETAALEEYVRRWNESGLKFYNASTRGKPDRAIGDYDFGVAADSPLRPICELYRGRMLAWNLIENSNVRTNPKEAKWFKDEAVASFRRVAEAFPKNTVARMYLGDALPWGTTPEKVEGAPEWAALQREQLERMAEIIRWWITHRQRANTGEFGGGWGDDCEMWRWWSSVLLGFEDPKIIAAQLKFSRSAVTRPQLKGGFNTEISDVEHAAEDTTDNLVPLMVLEPNSEKWTKWGLKMGDFMRDVWTGKNERGQLQFKSFYFSATETAPQQQRAFDVIANVGALHPALLAWQKTGDEKLGAQICAWLDTWVDATARAENGKPAGILPASIRWPDGAAAGAEGRWWEPVKPGGYMHSYYIWPSVITEITDALMLAHTMTGKESYLAPLRSMAAIRLKHLKNLPSETPTPGSEAWCGDLLAPRRNANSNTGGLVKTLARFKALTGTTEFDELLALEGSEFVIRTDAAGRQELEAALRESLGALRVNFPGFTSEVRSTDRCMRFVQFLAQDYAFDDYKGVMQPKHELLYRMVTGDKNAPRFPQMAVRWLTPPQDIAALVTEASATRFTAELFHFGKEPRELSAELRQLRPGSYKASLTVGGKPVKLADDRVKVEKGHFSKLPFTLPAQALTVLTIQPTP
;
A
#
# COMPACT_ATOMS: atom_id res chain seq x y z
N MET A 1 55.52 18.60 -1.74
CA MET A 1 55.77 17.59 -0.70
C MET A 1 54.43 16.90 -0.45
N ASN A 2 54.14 15.65 -0.72
CA ASN A 2 54.96 14.51 -1.08
C ASN A 2 54.11 13.48 -1.83
N THR A 3 54.61 13.06 -2.94
CA THR A 3 54.27 11.89 -3.73
C THR A 3 54.83 10.62 -3.07
N SER A 4 54.20 10.04 -2.05
CA SER A 4 54.69 8.81 -1.43
C SER A 4 53.63 7.94 -0.75
N PHE A 5 52.33 8.12 -1.03
CA PHE A 5 51.29 7.31 -0.40
C PHE A 5 50.44 6.48 -1.39
N LYS A 6 50.84 6.43 -2.68
CA LYS A 6 50.15 5.64 -3.71
C LYS A 6 50.81 4.33 -4.12
N ALA A 7 51.96 4.01 -3.55
CA ALA A 7 52.74 2.83 -3.98
C ALA A 7 52.63 1.59 -3.07
N CYS A 8 51.93 1.65 -1.93
CA CYS A 8 51.85 0.51 -0.99
C CYS A 8 50.52 -0.28 -1.02
N LEU A 9 49.52 0.15 -1.76
CA LEU A 9 48.25 -0.57 -1.84
C LEU A 9 48.12 -1.47 -3.10
N THR A 10 49.07 -1.40 -4.03
CA THR A 10 49.04 -2.22 -5.24
C THR A 10 49.89 -3.49 -5.14
N ALA A 11 50.72 -3.64 -4.12
CA ALA A 11 51.62 -4.79 -3.97
C ALA A 11 51.10 -5.92 -3.08
N VAL A 12 49.97 -5.71 -2.32
CA VAL A 12 49.38 -6.76 -1.47
C VAL A 12 48.24 -7.48 -2.18
N ALA A 13 47.67 -6.91 -3.24
CA ALA A 13 46.63 -7.55 -4.05
C ALA A 13 47.13 -8.55 -5.09
N SER A 14 48.50 -8.57 -5.34
CA SER A 14 49.08 -9.42 -6.40
C SER A 14 49.71 -10.72 -5.89
N VAL A 15 49.73 -11.02 -4.61
CA VAL A 15 50.37 -12.22 -4.05
C VAL A 15 49.40 -13.26 -3.50
N LEU A 16 48.10 -12.97 -3.48
CA LEU A 16 47.04 -13.95 -3.07
C LEU A 16 46.26 -14.51 -4.26
N LEU A 17 46.63 -14.25 -5.50
CA LEU A 17 45.98 -14.74 -6.72
C LEU A 17 46.71 -15.88 -7.42
N SER A 18 47.63 -16.56 -6.77
CA SER A 18 48.36 -17.67 -7.38
C SER A 18 48.43 -18.86 -6.46
N ALA A 19 47.35 -19.60 -6.33
CA ALA A 19 47.27 -21.05 -6.07
C ALA A 19 45.84 -21.56 -5.80
N VAL A 20 44.84 -21.11 -6.56
CA VAL A 20 43.65 -21.92 -6.80
C VAL A 20 43.67 -22.20 -8.29
N GLY A 21 44.02 -23.41 -8.65
CA GLY A 21 43.90 -23.89 -10.03
C GLY A 21 42.44 -23.73 -10.46
N PHE A 22 42.16 -22.75 -11.34
CA PHE A 22 40.89 -22.66 -12.02
C PHE A 22 40.79 -23.94 -12.88
N ALA A 23 40.03 -24.94 -12.37
CA ALA A 23 39.51 -25.94 -13.25
C ALA A 23 38.71 -25.16 -14.32
N ALA A 24 39.10 -25.36 -15.60
CA ALA A 24 38.40 -24.71 -16.71
C ALA A 24 36.91 -25.00 -16.56
N ASP A 25 36.04 -23.96 -16.61
CA ASP A 25 34.62 -24.13 -16.55
C ASP A 25 34.19 -25.12 -17.66
N THR A 26 33.65 -26.27 -17.29
CA THR A 26 33.11 -27.19 -18.28
C THR A 26 31.71 -26.75 -18.68
N VAL A 27 31.20 -27.23 -19.83
CA VAL A 27 29.83 -26.96 -20.29
C VAL A 27 28.81 -27.33 -19.21
N GLU A 28 28.97 -28.51 -18.58
CA GLU A 28 28.10 -29.00 -17.51
C GLU A 28 28.18 -28.11 -16.27
N SER A 29 29.38 -27.64 -15.92
CA SER A 29 29.56 -26.71 -14.79
C SER A 29 28.85 -25.37 -15.03
N LEU A 30 28.96 -24.81 -16.25
CA LEU A 30 28.30 -23.56 -16.60
C LEU A 30 26.77 -23.73 -16.64
N ILE A 31 26.26 -24.85 -17.15
CA ILE A 31 24.80 -25.16 -17.11
C ILE A 31 24.33 -25.24 -15.65
N ALA A 32 25.09 -25.95 -14.79
CA ALA A 32 24.74 -26.05 -13.37
C ALA A 32 24.81 -24.70 -12.65
N GLN A 33 25.80 -23.85 -12.98
CA GLN A 33 25.87 -22.48 -12.46
C GLN A 33 24.67 -21.65 -12.90
N ALA A 34 24.34 -21.64 -14.19
CA ALA A 34 23.18 -20.92 -14.73
C ALA A 34 21.86 -21.39 -14.10
N GLY A 35 21.70 -22.71 -13.94
CA GLY A 35 20.50 -23.31 -13.36
C GLY A 35 20.33 -23.03 -11.86
N ASN A 36 21.43 -22.99 -11.11
CA ASN A 36 21.40 -22.70 -9.66
C ASN A 36 21.51 -21.20 -9.34
N ALA A 37 21.75 -20.33 -10.33
CA ALA A 37 21.77 -18.88 -10.11
C ALA A 37 20.41 -18.39 -9.58
N ASN A 38 20.46 -17.60 -8.52
CA ASN A 38 19.26 -17.01 -7.87
C ASN A 38 18.94 -15.61 -8.37
N ASP A 39 19.87 -15.00 -9.10
CA ASP A 39 19.73 -13.71 -9.77
C ASP A 39 19.73 -13.90 -11.30
N ASP A 40 18.79 -13.23 -11.99
CA ASP A 40 18.67 -13.38 -13.45
C ASP A 40 19.78 -12.69 -14.22
N ARG A 41 20.45 -11.67 -13.66
CA ARG A 41 21.60 -11.02 -14.29
C ARG A 41 22.84 -11.92 -14.17
N GLU A 42 23.02 -12.55 -13.01
CA GLU A 42 24.06 -13.55 -12.82
C GLU A 42 23.86 -14.70 -13.82
N ARG A 43 22.63 -15.21 -13.94
CA ARG A 43 22.28 -16.26 -14.90
C ARG A 43 22.61 -15.84 -16.33
N GLN A 44 22.28 -14.60 -16.72
CA GLN A 44 22.60 -14.08 -18.04
C GLN A 44 24.11 -14.11 -18.30
N VAL A 45 24.91 -13.61 -17.38
CA VAL A 45 26.39 -13.60 -17.51
C VAL A 45 26.95 -15.01 -17.68
N VAL A 46 26.39 -15.99 -16.95
CA VAL A 46 26.83 -17.41 -17.08
C VAL A 46 26.42 -17.98 -18.45
N LEU A 47 25.22 -17.66 -18.94
CA LEU A 47 24.77 -18.10 -20.27
C LEU A 47 25.57 -17.45 -21.40
N GLU A 48 25.99 -16.18 -21.27
CA GLU A 48 26.90 -15.51 -22.20
C GLU A 48 28.26 -16.22 -22.27
N LYS A 49 28.84 -16.62 -21.13
CA LYS A 49 30.05 -17.44 -21.08
C LYS A 49 29.84 -18.80 -21.75
N LEU A 50 28.72 -19.45 -21.44
CA LEU A 50 28.38 -20.75 -22.03
C LEU A 50 28.25 -20.64 -23.55
N ALA A 51 27.58 -19.62 -24.09
CA ALA A 51 27.39 -19.42 -25.53
C ALA A 51 28.70 -19.32 -26.31
N THR A 52 29.75 -18.81 -25.66
CA THR A 52 31.10 -18.66 -26.25
C THR A 52 32.02 -19.84 -25.97
N HIS A 53 31.60 -20.85 -25.24
CA HIS A 53 32.44 -21.97 -24.85
C HIS A 53 32.86 -22.83 -26.06
N SER A 54 34.14 -23.12 -26.19
CA SER A 54 34.71 -23.82 -27.36
C SER A 54 34.21 -25.24 -27.58
N SER A 55 33.81 -25.94 -26.52
CA SER A 55 33.32 -27.32 -26.56
C SER A 55 31.82 -27.45 -26.85
N LEU A 56 31.09 -26.35 -27.08
CA LEU A 56 29.70 -26.41 -27.47
C LEU A 56 29.56 -26.82 -28.93
N ASP A 57 28.69 -27.82 -29.18
CA ASP A 57 28.21 -28.10 -30.53
C ASP A 57 27.27 -27.01 -31.04
N ASP A 58 27.01 -27.01 -32.34
CA ASP A 58 26.20 -25.98 -33.00
C ASP A 58 24.76 -25.96 -32.51
N THR A 59 24.18 -27.10 -32.15
CA THR A 59 22.81 -27.22 -31.64
C THR A 59 22.72 -26.55 -30.26
N ARG A 60 23.61 -26.96 -29.36
CA ARG A 60 23.67 -26.37 -28.01
C ARG A 60 24.01 -24.90 -28.00
N ARG A 61 24.85 -24.47 -28.93
CA ARG A 61 25.17 -23.03 -29.10
C ARG A 61 23.94 -22.24 -29.50
N LYS A 62 23.11 -22.72 -30.42
CA LYS A 62 21.82 -22.11 -30.80
C LYS A 62 20.83 -22.09 -29.64
N GLU A 63 20.66 -23.17 -28.91
CA GLU A 63 19.81 -23.26 -27.74
C GLU A 63 20.25 -22.29 -26.62
N THR A 64 21.56 -22.22 -26.35
CA THR A 64 22.12 -21.33 -25.34
C THR A 64 21.88 -19.86 -25.72
N ALA A 65 22.08 -19.50 -26.99
CA ALA A 65 21.84 -18.16 -27.48
C ALA A 65 20.35 -17.78 -27.42
N ALA A 66 19.45 -18.70 -27.73
CA ALA A 66 18.01 -18.49 -27.61
C ALA A 66 17.58 -18.27 -26.16
N LEU A 67 18.11 -19.08 -25.24
CA LEU A 67 17.84 -18.95 -23.81
C LEU A 67 18.45 -17.68 -23.22
N GLU A 68 19.68 -17.32 -23.60
CA GLU A 68 20.34 -16.07 -23.18
C GLU A 68 19.50 -14.85 -23.62
N GLU A 69 19.09 -14.81 -24.88
CA GLU A 69 18.22 -13.76 -25.41
C GLU A 69 16.91 -13.66 -24.62
N TYR A 70 16.33 -14.81 -24.22
CA TYR A 70 15.13 -14.86 -23.40
C TYR A 70 15.37 -14.25 -22.00
N VAL A 71 16.48 -14.62 -21.34
CA VAL A 71 16.85 -14.11 -20.04
C VAL A 71 17.17 -12.62 -20.10
N ARG A 72 17.86 -12.17 -21.15
CA ARG A 72 18.14 -10.76 -21.42
C ARG A 72 16.84 -9.96 -21.54
N ARG A 73 15.88 -10.44 -22.32
CA ARG A 73 14.56 -9.80 -22.43
C ARG A 73 13.81 -9.81 -21.13
N TRP A 74 13.92 -10.87 -20.32
CA TRP A 74 13.35 -10.90 -18.97
C TRP A 74 13.94 -9.81 -18.08
N ASN A 75 15.23 -9.58 -18.14
CA ASN A 75 15.93 -8.53 -17.38
C ASN A 75 15.58 -7.12 -17.87
N GLU A 76 15.40 -6.91 -19.18
CA GLU A 76 15.16 -5.60 -19.79
C GLU A 76 13.69 -5.20 -19.84
N SER A 77 12.79 -6.12 -20.09
CA SER A 77 11.38 -5.84 -20.38
C SER A 77 10.55 -5.41 -19.17
N GLY A 78 11.17 -5.37 -18.00
CA GLY A 78 10.53 -4.92 -16.78
C GLY A 78 9.57 -5.93 -16.16
N LEU A 79 8.77 -5.43 -15.23
CA LEU A 79 7.97 -6.27 -14.33
C LEU A 79 6.84 -7.01 -15.03
N LYS A 80 6.25 -6.44 -16.08
CA LYS A 80 5.07 -7.02 -16.79
C LYS A 80 5.44 -7.99 -17.94
N PHE A 81 6.64 -8.54 -17.96
CA PHE A 81 7.07 -9.45 -19.02
C PHE A 81 6.15 -10.68 -19.18
N TYR A 82 5.63 -11.22 -18.10
CA TYR A 82 4.69 -12.34 -18.11
C TYR A 82 3.41 -12.05 -18.93
N ASN A 83 2.95 -10.78 -18.94
CA ASN A 83 1.81 -10.35 -19.72
C ASN A 83 2.10 -10.29 -21.23
N ALA A 84 3.31 -9.93 -21.61
CA ALA A 84 3.69 -9.80 -23.02
C ALA A 84 3.68 -11.15 -23.76
N SER A 85 4.01 -12.24 -23.07
CA SER A 85 4.01 -13.59 -23.64
C SER A 85 2.62 -14.21 -23.75
N THR A 86 1.62 -13.67 -23.07
CA THR A 86 0.25 -14.20 -23.04
C THR A 86 -0.78 -13.34 -23.78
N ARG A 87 -0.50 -12.05 -23.99
CA ARG A 87 -1.41 -11.13 -24.66
C ARG A 87 -1.67 -11.52 -26.13
N GLY A 88 -2.93 -11.69 -26.48
CA GLY A 88 -3.40 -11.82 -27.86
C GLY A 88 -3.33 -13.21 -28.46
N LYS A 89 -3.18 -14.26 -27.64
CA LYS A 89 -3.21 -15.66 -28.11
C LYS A 89 -4.26 -16.45 -27.30
N PRO A 90 -5.56 -16.22 -27.53
CA PRO A 90 -6.63 -16.87 -26.77
C PRO A 90 -6.67 -18.39 -26.93
N ASP A 91 -6.12 -18.92 -28.03
CA ASP A 91 -6.17 -20.35 -28.38
C ASP A 91 -4.91 -21.13 -27.99
N ARG A 92 -3.90 -20.48 -27.42
CA ARG A 92 -2.80 -21.21 -26.83
C ARG A 92 -3.14 -21.59 -25.40
N ALA A 93 -2.95 -22.87 -25.10
CA ALA A 93 -2.77 -23.27 -23.71
C ALA A 93 -1.70 -22.35 -23.13
N ILE A 94 -2.11 -21.42 -22.28
CA ILE A 94 -1.23 -20.47 -21.62
C ILE A 94 -0.20 -21.31 -20.89
N GLY A 95 1.08 -21.18 -21.24
CA GLY A 95 2.15 -22.03 -20.73
C GLY A 95 2.90 -22.82 -21.78
N ASP A 96 2.46 -22.74 -23.05
CA ASP A 96 3.21 -23.29 -24.17
C ASP A 96 4.18 -22.22 -24.69
N TYR A 97 5.21 -21.97 -23.89
CA TYR A 97 6.25 -20.98 -24.18
C TYR A 97 7.34 -21.63 -25.03
N ASP A 98 7.55 -21.13 -26.23
CA ASP A 98 8.68 -21.51 -27.06
C ASP A 98 9.94 -20.78 -26.63
N PHE A 99 10.89 -21.52 -26.08
CA PHE A 99 12.21 -20.99 -25.65
C PHE A 99 13.30 -21.26 -26.70
N GLY A 100 13.00 -21.90 -27.80
CA GLY A 100 14.02 -22.34 -28.79
C GLY A 100 14.98 -23.41 -28.24
N VAL A 101 14.56 -24.15 -27.20
CA VAL A 101 15.36 -25.17 -26.50
C VAL A 101 14.60 -26.50 -26.56
N ALA A 102 15.24 -27.55 -27.01
CA ALA A 102 14.66 -28.86 -27.11
C ALA A 102 14.22 -29.43 -25.75
N ALA A 103 13.22 -30.35 -25.78
CA ALA A 103 12.65 -30.89 -24.53
C ALA A 103 13.65 -31.76 -23.75
N ASP A 104 14.59 -32.40 -24.44
CA ASP A 104 15.66 -33.26 -23.88
C ASP A 104 16.97 -32.52 -23.64
N SER A 105 17.03 -31.23 -23.93
CA SER A 105 18.20 -30.39 -23.66
C SER A 105 18.48 -30.25 -22.19
N PRO A 106 19.75 -30.30 -21.72
CA PRO A 106 20.11 -30.00 -20.33
C PRO A 106 19.85 -28.56 -19.93
N LEU A 107 19.57 -27.66 -20.90
CA LEU A 107 19.13 -26.27 -20.65
C LEU A 107 17.62 -26.19 -20.37
N ARG A 108 16.84 -27.20 -20.70
CA ARG A 108 15.37 -27.22 -20.57
C ARG A 108 14.89 -26.89 -19.15
N PRO A 109 15.49 -27.40 -18.07
CA PRO A 109 15.06 -27.03 -16.72
C PRO A 109 15.21 -25.52 -16.40
N ILE A 110 16.13 -24.79 -17.06
CA ILE A 110 16.20 -23.32 -16.93
C ILE A 110 14.98 -22.67 -17.60
N CYS A 111 14.54 -23.20 -18.75
CA CYS A 111 13.29 -22.74 -19.38
C CYS A 111 12.07 -22.97 -18.47
N GLU A 112 12.04 -24.11 -17.77
CA GLU A 112 10.99 -24.43 -16.81
C GLU A 112 10.91 -23.44 -15.64
N LEU A 113 12.04 -22.86 -15.21
CA LEU A 113 12.04 -21.78 -14.21
C LEU A 113 11.21 -20.57 -14.68
N TYR A 114 11.43 -20.12 -15.90
CA TYR A 114 10.70 -18.98 -16.47
C TYR A 114 9.24 -19.33 -16.76
N ARG A 115 8.99 -20.52 -17.27
CA ARG A 115 7.61 -21.02 -17.46
C ARG A 115 6.84 -21.01 -16.15
N GLY A 116 7.40 -21.60 -15.10
CA GLY A 116 6.77 -21.63 -13.78
C GLY A 116 6.50 -20.24 -13.22
N ARG A 117 7.45 -19.32 -13.35
CA ARG A 117 7.30 -17.92 -12.90
C ARG A 117 6.18 -17.20 -13.66
N MET A 118 6.10 -17.35 -14.98
CA MET A 118 5.03 -16.73 -15.77
C MET A 118 3.65 -17.30 -15.42
N LEU A 119 3.53 -18.60 -15.24
CA LEU A 119 2.30 -19.27 -14.82
C LEU A 119 1.86 -18.77 -13.43
N ALA A 120 2.78 -18.71 -12.47
CA ALA A 120 2.53 -18.22 -11.11
C ALA A 120 2.04 -16.78 -11.12
N TRP A 121 2.67 -15.90 -11.91
CA TRP A 121 2.28 -14.49 -11.95
C TRP A 121 0.97 -14.25 -12.73
N ASN A 122 0.61 -15.09 -13.69
CA ASN A 122 -0.75 -15.07 -14.25
C ASN A 122 -1.82 -15.38 -13.19
N LEU A 123 -1.55 -16.29 -12.27
CA LEU A 123 -2.44 -16.55 -11.13
C LEU A 123 -2.62 -15.32 -10.24
N ILE A 124 -1.57 -14.51 -10.07
CA ILE A 124 -1.61 -13.32 -9.21
C ILE A 124 -2.37 -12.20 -9.89
N GLU A 125 -2.13 -11.95 -11.18
CA GLU A 125 -2.55 -10.73 -11.86
C GLU A 125 -3.71 -10.90 -12.85
N ASN A 126 -3.84 -12.06 -13.47
CA ASN A 126 -4.87 -12.26 -14.47
C ASN A 126 -6.22 -12.59 -13.83
N SER A 127 -7.12 -11.60 -13.77
CA SER A 127 -8.45 -11.76 -13.19
C SER A 127 -9.26 -12.87 -13.87
N ASN A 128 -9.15 -13.03 -15.20
CA ASN A 128 -9.86 -14.08 -15.93
C ASN A 128 -9.42 -15.48 -15.49
N VAL A 129 -8.12 -15.66 -15.21
CA VAL A 129 -7.61 -16.91 -14.66
C VAL A 129 -8.11 -17.13 -13.24
N ARG A 130 -7.99 -16.11 -12.39
CA ARG A 130 -8.38 -16.22 -10.96
C ARG A 130 -9.86 -16.52 -10.76
N THR A 131 -10.74 -15.97 -11.60
CA THR A 131 -12.19 -16.14 -11.49
C THR A 131 -12.69 -17.45 -12.08
N ASN A 132 -11.83 -18.19 -12.79
CA ASN A 132 -12.15 -19.51 -13.34
C ASN A 132 -11.42 -20.62 -12.54
N PRO A 133 -12.10 -21.34 -11.65
CA PRO A 133 -11.45 -22.35 -10.78
C PRO A 133 -10.69 -23.44 -11.53
N LYS A 134 -11.17 -23.83 -12.72
CA LYS A 134 -10.49 -24.87 -13.55
C LYS A 134 -9.19 -24.33 -14.13
N GLU A 135 -9.19 -23.13 -14.66
CA GLU A 135 -7.99 -22.47 -15.17
C GLU A 135 -7.01 -22.22 -14.04
N ALA A 136 -7.46 -21.63 -12.93
CA ALA A 136 -6.62 -21.38 -11.78
C ALA A 136 -5.92 -22.65 -11.28
N LYS A 137 -6.65 -23.76 -11.18
CA LYS A 137 -6.07 -25.05 -10.81
C LYS A 137 -5.01 -25.52 -11.81
N TRP A 138 -5.31 -25.43 -13.11
CA TRP A 138 -4.36 -25.82 -14.16
C TRP A 138 -3.08 -24.98 -14.10
N PHE A 139 -3.19 -23.65 -14.01
CA PHE A 139 -2.02 -22.77 -13.88
C PHE A 139 -1.16 -23.11 -12.67
N LYS A 140 -1.81 -23.40 -11.53
CA LYS A 140 -1.13 -23.80 -10.30
C LYS A 140 -0.38 -25.13 -10.49
N ASP A 141 -1.06 -26.15 -10.99
CA ASP A 141 -0.50 -27.49 -11.15
C ASP A 141 0.70 -27.45 -12.11
N GLU A 142 0.58 -26.74 -13.22
CA GLU A 142 1.66 -26.58 -14.21
C GLU A 142 2.84 -25.77 -13.68
N ALA A 143 2.60 -24.69 -12.92
CA ALA A 143 3.66 -23.94 -12.27
C ALA A 143 4.45 -24.80 -11.28
N VAL A 144 3.74 -25.55 -10.42
CA VAL A 144 4.35 -26.49 -9.47
C VAL A 144 5.15 -27.57 -10.19
N ALA A 145 4.61 -28.15 -11.28
CA ALA A 145 5.32 -29.15 -12.07
C ALA A 145 6.61 -28.59 -12.68
N SER A 146 6.56 -27.36 -13.21
CA SER A 146 7.76 -26.68 -13.73
C SER A 146 8.81 -26.46 -12.62
N PHE A 147 8.42 -25.94 -11.46
CA PHE A 147 9.37 -25.72 -10.37
C PHE A 147 9.95 -27.02 -9.79
N ARG A 148 9.19 -28.11 -9.77
CA ARG A 148 9.73 -29.44 -9.37
C ARG A 148 10.84 -29.89 -10.32
N ARG A 149 10.65 -29.77 -11.65
CA ARG A 149 11.70 -30.09 -12.63
C ARG A 149 12.96 -29.24 -12.43
N VAL A 150 12.78 -27.95 -12.08
CA VAL A 150 13.91 -27.08 -11.74
C VAL A 150 14.63 -27.55 -10.48
N ALA A 151 13.89 -27.84 -9.42
CA ALA A 151 14.47 -28.27 -8.14
C ALA A 151 15.19 -29.62 -8.23
N GLU A 152 14.71 -30.52 -9.09
CA GLU A 152 15.36 -31.81 -9.39
C GLU A 152 16.70 -31.61 -10.12
N ALA A 153 16.70 -30.77 -11.16
CA ALA A 153 17.91 -30.51 -11.96
C ALA A 153 18.91 -29.57 -11.24
N PHE A 154 18.39 -28.61 -10.49
CA PHE A 154 19.15 -27.53 -9.85
C PHE A 154 18.75 -27.34 -8.38
N PRO A 155 19.13 -28.24 -7.48
CA PRO A 155 18.65 -28.27 -6.09
C PRO A 155 19.05 -27.05 -5.24
N LYS A 156 20.01 -26.25 -5.70
CA LYS A 156 20.42 -25.00 -5.06
C LYS A 156 19.63 -23.77 -5.57
N ASN A 157 18.74 -23.94 -6.55
CA ASN A 157 17.89 -22.83 -7.00
C ASN A 157 16.85 -22.48 -5.94
N THR A 158 17.12 -21.40 -5.18
CA THR A 158 16.26 -20.97 -4.07
C THR A 158 14.93 -20.41 -4.55
N VAL A 159 14.88 -19.84 -5.77
CA VAL A 159 13.64 -19.28 -6.34
C VAL A 159 12.62 -20.39 -6.59
N ALA A 160 13.03 -21.49 -7.24
CA ALA A 160 12.14 -22.64 -7.48
C ALA A 160 11.67 -23.25 -6.15
N ARG A 161 12.57 -23.41 -5.18
CA ARG A 161 12.26 -23.92 -3.84
C ARG A 161 11.27 -23.03 -3.09
N MET A 162 11.44 -21.72 -3.17
CA MET A 162 10.51 -20.76 -2.59
C MET A 162 9.09 -20.91 -3.16
N TYR A 163 8.96 -21.03 -4.48
CA TYR A 163 7.65 -21.26 -5.11
C TYR A 163 7.04 -22.62 -4.74
N LEU A 164 7.86 -23.61 -4.40
CA LEU A 164 7.41 -24.91 -3.87
C LEU A 164 7.04 -24.87 -2.38
N GLY A 165 7.23 -23.73 -1.71
CA GLY A 165 6.83 -23.52 -0.32
C GLY A 165 7.95 -23.65 0.70
N ASP A 166 9.21 -23.78 0.27
CA ASP A 166 10.33 -23.75 1.20
C ASP A 166 10.42 -22.39 1.87
N ALA A 167 10.52 -22.40 3.19
CA ALA A 167 10.86 -21.20 3.95
C ALA A 167 12.33 -20.86 3.74
N LEU A 168 12.61 -19.71 3.15
CA LEU A 168 13.95 -19.21 2.89
C LEU A 168 14.22 -17.98 3.80
N PRO A 169 14.68 -18.19 5.03
CA PRO A 169 14.98 -17.08 5.95
C PRO A 169 16.03 -16.16 5.36
N TRP A 170 15.90 -14.86 5.62
CA TRP A 170 16.82 -13.83 5.18
C TRP A 170 16.99 -12.74 6.24
N GLY A 171 18.04 -11.95 6.09
CA GLY A 171 18.40 -10.91 7.03
C GLY A 171 18.82 -11.47 8.39
N THR A 172 19.16 -10.58 9.30
CA THR A 172 19.53 -10.91 10.68
C THR A 172 18.40 -10.52 11.63
N THR A 173 18.12 -11.34 12.63
CA THR A 173 17.28 -10.91 13.74
C THR A 173 18.09 -9.95 14.61
N PRO A 174 17.61 -8.72 14.88
CA PRO A 174 18.30 -7.79 15.76
C PRO A 174 18.59 -8.40 17.13
N GLU A 175 19.72 -8.04 17.70
CA GLU A 175 20.05 -8.46 19.08
C GLU A 175 18.96 -8.01 20.06
N LYS A 176 18.64 -8.91 20.99
CA LYS A 176 17.68 -8.60 22.05
C LYS A 176 18.29 -7.57 23.00
N VAL A 177 17.59 -6.46 23.16
CA VAL A 177 17.97 -5.40 24.10
C VAL A 177 17.22 -5.62 25.41
N GLU A 178 17.95 -5.63 26.53
CA GLU A 178 17.37 -5.79 27.86
C GLU A 178 16.40 -4.64 28.16
N GLY A 179 15.25 -4.95 28.76
CA GLY A 179 14.21 -3.96 29.07
C GLY A 179 13.32 -3.57 27.90
N ALA A 180 13.63 -4.03 26.66
CA ALA A 180 12.77 -3.75 25.53
C ALA A 180 11.44 -4.52 25.64
N PRO A 181 10.27 -3.83 25.57
CA PRO A 181 8.99 -4.51 25.45
C PRO A 181 8.95 -5.37 24.21
N GLU A 182 8.23 -6.48 24.26
CA GLU A 182 8.17 -7.41 23.12
C GLU A 182 7.63 -6.75 21.86
N TRP A 183 6.55 -5.95 21.99
CA TRP A 183 6.02 -5.21 20.86
C TRP A 183 7.06 -4.31 20.19
N ALA A 184 7.96 -3.69 20.96
CA ALA A 184 9.00 -2.81 20.45
C ALA A 184 10.08 -3.57 19.66
N ALA A 185 10.53 -4.71 20.18
CA ALA A 185 11.49 -5.58 19.51
C ALA A 185 10.93 -6.13 18.18
N LEU A 186 9.66 -6.61 18.21
CA LEU A 186 8.97 -7.09 17.02
C LEU A 186 8.77 -5.98 15.97
N GLN A 187 8.40 -4.76 16.38
CA GLN A 187 8.24 -3.62 15.50
C GLN A 187 9.56 -3.23 14.86
N ARG A 188 10.64 -3.14 15.64
CA ARG A 188 11.98 -2.81 15.14
C ARG A 188 12.40 -3.75 14.01
N GLU A 189 12.34 -5.05 14.23
CA GLU A 189 12.73 -6.03 13.20
C GLU A 189 11.89 -5.89 11.93
N GLN A 190 10.57 -5.67 12.06
CA GLN A 190 9.71 -5.46 10.90
C GLN A 190 10.09 -4.20 10.11
N LEU A 191 10.33 -3.09 10.80
CA LEU A 191 10.72 -1.83 10.16
C LEU A 191 12.09 -1.94 9.49
N GLU A 192 13.06 -2.63 10.10
CA GLU A 192 14.38 -2.89 9.51
C GLU A 192 14.25 -3.71 8.21
N ARG A 193 13.49 -4.82 8.25
CA ARG A 193 13.26 -5.67 7.07
C ARG A 193 12.51 -4.94 5.96
N MET A 194 11.48 -4.17 6.30
CA MET A 194 10.77 -3.33 5.33
C MET A 194 11.69 -2.28 4.70
N ALA A 195 12.51 -1.60 5.51
CA ALA A 195 13.48 -0.64 4.99
C ALA A 195 14.53 -1.31 4.07
N GLU A 196 14.94 -2.55 4.34
CA GLU A 196 15.84 -3.31 3.48
C GLU A 196 15.18 -3.65 2.14
N ILE A 197 13.91 -4.11 2.15
CA ILE A 197 13.13 -4.33 0.92
C ILE A 197 13.05 -3.03 0.10
N ILE A 198 12.68 -1.92 0.73
CA ILE A 198 12.56 -0.62 0.04
C ILE A 198 13.90 -0.19 -0.57
N ARG A 199 14.99 -0.32 0.17
CA ARG A 199 16.34 0.03 -0.31
C ARG A 199 16.77 -0.86 -1.47
N TRP A 200 16.40 -2.15 -1.46
CA TRP A 200 16.63 -3.03 -2.61
C TRP A 200 15.90 -2.51 -3.86
N TRP A 201 14.62 -2.16 -3.75
CA TRP A 201 13.85 -1.59 -4.86
C TRP A 201 14.47 -0.31 -5.40
N ILE A 202 14.86 0.61 -4.51
CA ILE A 202 15.53 1.86 -4.89
C ILE A 202 16.83 1.59 -5.64
N THR A 203 17.62 0.64 -5.17
CA THR A 203 18.94 0.36 -5.73
C THR A 203 18.88 -0.40 -7.06
N HIS A 204 17.94 -1.35 -7.20
CA HIS A 204 17.95 -2.29 -8.31
C HIS A 204 16.89 -2.00 -9.37
N ARG A 205 15.82 -1.27 -9.04
CA ARG A 205 14.69 -1.07 -9.93
C ARG A 205 14.33 0.39 -10.20
N GLN A 206 14.64 1.32 -9.30
CA GLN A 206 14.27 2.71 -9.49
C GLN A 206 15.01 3.35 -10.66
N ARG A 207 14.27 3.84 -11.65
CA ARG A 207 14.81 4.54 -12.81
C ARG A 207 15.44 5.86 -12.41
N ALA A 208 16.66 6.10 -12.92
CA ALA A 208 17.43 7.29 -12.55
C ALA A 208 16.78 8.61 -12.97
N ASN A 209 16.06 8.65 -14.07
CA ASN A 209 15.44 9.84 -14.64
C ASN A 209 14.06 10.15 -14.08
N THR A 210 13.19 9.15 -13.89
CA THR A 210 11.78 9.34 -13.52
C THR A 210 11.45 8.93 -12.09
N GLY A 211 12.25 8.03 -11.51
CA GLY A 211 11.94 7.44 -10.20
C GLY A 211 10.93 6.28 -10.25
N GLU A 212 10.42 5.91 -11.43
CA GLU A 212 9.55 4.74 -11.61
C GLU A 212 10.28 3.43 -11.33
N PHE A 213 9.51 2.40 -10.97
CA PHE A 213 10.01 1.04 -10.76
C PHE A 213 9.66 0.08 -11.91
N GLY A 214 8.80 0.51 -12.82
CA GLY A 214 8.43 -0.23 -14.03
C GLY A 214 7.01 -0.80 -14.04
N GLY A 215 6.21 -0.55 -13.03
CA GLY A 215 4.78 -0.89 -12.99
C GLY A 215 3.89 0.11 -13.74
N GLY A 216 4.43 1.28 -14.05
CA GLY A 216 3.67 2.45 -14.47
C GLY A 216 3.38 3.37 -13.27
N TRP A 217 2.81 4.54 -13.54
CA TRP A 217 2.64 5.56 -12.50
C TRP A 217 1.64 5.15 -11.41
N GLY A 218 0.55 4.45 -11.77
CA GLY A 218 -0.46 3.97 -10.84
C GLY A 218 0.05 2.81 -9.98
N ASP A 219 0.47 1.70 -10.61
CA ASP A 219 0.97 0.53 -9.86
C ASP A 219 2.17 0.88 -8.96
N ASP A 220 3.08 1.75 -9.44
CA ASP A 220 4.23 2.18 -8.65
C ASP A 220 3.81 3.10 -7.49
N CYS A 221 2.77 3.92 -7.67
CA CYS A 221 2.15 4.69 -6.60
C CYS A 221 1.55 3.78 -5.52
N GLU A 222 0.83 2.74 -5.92
CA GLU A 222 0.29 1.74 -5.00
C GLU A 222 1.38 1.00 -4.24
N MET A 223 2.51 0.68 -4.88
CA MET A 223 3.64 0.07 -4.22
C MET A 223 4.13 0.90 -3.02
N TRP A 224 4.24 2.23 -3.17
CA TRP A 224 4.65 3.11 -2.09
C TRP A 224 3.68 3.08 -0.89
N ARG A 225 2.40 2.80 -1.09
CA ARG A 225 1.41 2.69 -0.01
C ARG A 225 1.71 1.54 0.95
N TRP A 226 2.30 0.44 0.47
CA TRP A 226 2.73 -0.67 1.32
C TRP A 226 3.84 -0.29 2.30
N TRP A 227 4.60 0.74 1.98
CA TRP A 227 5.78 1.19 2.74
C TRP A 227 5.51 2.40 3.64
N SER A 228 4.26 2.78 3.80
CA SER A 228 3.85 4.00 4.50
C SER A 228 4.32 4.06 5.96
N SER A 229 4.43 2.94 6.67
CA SER A 229 4.94 2.91 8.04
C SER A 229 6.38 3.43 8.14
N VAL A 230 7.23 3.06 7.19
CA VAL A 230 8.62 3.55 7.09
C VAL A 230 8.67 4.97 6.51
N LEU A 231 7.98 5.18 5.38
CA LEU A 231 8.04 6.42 4.61
C LEU A 231 7.41 7.61 5.34
N LEU A 232 6.22 7.42 5.91
CA LEU A 232 5.44 8.49 6.51
C LEU A 232 5.64 8.57 8.03
N GLY A 233 5.91 7.44 8.69
CA GLY A 233 6.12 7.40 10.14
C GLY A 233 7.48 7.90 10.59
N PHE A 234 8.50 7.76 9.74
CA PHE A 234 9.89 8.06 10.09
C PHE A 234 10.58 8.97 9.07
N GLU A 235 11.85 9.27 9.31
CA GLU A 235 12.69 10.06 8.43
C GLU A 235 13.92 9.26 8.00
N ASP A 236 13.82 8.56 6.85
CA ASP A 236 14.96 7.96 6.14
C ASP A 236 15.24 8.82 4.90
N PRO A 237 16.38 9.55 4.85
CA PRO A 237 16.65 10.49 3.76
C PRO A 237 16.70 9.84 2.39
N LYS A 238 17.16 8.58 2.28
CA LYS A 238 17.23 7.86 1.00
C LYS A 238 15.85 7.47 0.50
N ILE A 239 15.02 6.94 1.39
CA ILE A 239 13.66 6.51 1.07
C ILE A 239 12.80 7.73 0.71
N ILE A 240 12.91 8.81 1.49
CA ILE A 240 12.19 10.06 1.21
C ILE A 240 12.62 10.66 -0.13
N ALA A 241 13.92 10.74 -0.40
CA ALA A 241 14.42 11.27 -1.66
C ALA A 241 13.93 10.46 -2.87
N ALA A 242 13.86 9.13 -2.74
CA ALA A 242 13.35 8.22 -3.76
C ALA A 242 11.86 8.43 -4.03
N GLN A 243 11.03 8.56 -2.98
CA GLN A 243 9.61 8.88 -3.11
C GLN A 243 9.38 10.25 -3.72
N LEU A 244 10.07 11.28 -3.22
CA LEU A 244 9.94 12.64 -3.75
C LEU A 244 10.32 12.72 -5.22
N LYS A 245 11.36 11.99 -5.63
CA LYS A 245 11.76 11.88 -7.04
C LYS A 245 10.64 11.30 -7.89
N PHE A 246 10.09 10.14 -7.49
CA PHE A 246 8.97 9.49 -8.18
C PHE A 246 7.76 10.41 -8.25
N SER A 247 7.27 10.89 -7.12
CA SER A 247 6.05 11.71 -7.06
C SER A 247 6.19 13.02 -7.81
N ARG A 248 7.34 13.72 -7.72
CA ARG A 248 7.58 14.94 -8.51
C ARG A 248 7.54 14.66 -10.00
N SER A 249 8.19 13.58 -10.44
CA SER A 249 8.16 13.19 -11.85
C SER A 249 6.74 12.84 -12.30
N ALA A 250 6.00 12.09 -11.49
CA ALA A 250 4.62 11.70 -11.79
C ALA A 250 3.72 12.92 -12.02
N VAL A 251 3.72 13.89 -11.11
CA VAL A 251 2.80 15.05 -11.18
C VAL A 251 3.27 16.15 -12.14
N THR A 252 4.53 16.15 -12.59
CA THR A 252 5.06 17.16 -13.52
C THR A 252 5.19 16.69 -14.96
N ARG A 253 4.58 15.54 -15.30
CA ARG A 253 4.57 15.03 -16.68
C ARG A 253 3.96 16.06 -17.65
N PRO A 254 4.50 16.18 -18.88
CA PRO A 254 4.03 17.19 -19.85
C PRO A 254 2.55 17.09 -20.22
N GLN A 255 1.98 15.87 -20.18
CA GLN A 255 0.57 15.60 -20.48
C GLN A 255 -0.39 15.96 -19.35
N LEU A 256 0.12 16.47 -18.21
CA LEU A 256 -0.73 16.89 -17.11
C LEU A 256 -0.94 18.42 -17.11
N LYS A 257 -2.11 18.85 -16.67
CA LYS A 257 -2.44 20.26 -16.45
C LYS A 257 -2.68 20.48 -14.96
N GLY A 258 -1.79 21.26 -14.34
CA GLY A 258 -1.88 21.52 -12.88
C GLY A 258 -1.87 20.25 -12.01
N GLY A 259 -1.16 19.20 -12.45
CA GLY A 259 -1.03 17.94 -11.73
C GLY A 259 -2.14 16.92 -11.98
N PHE A 260 -3.05 17.16 -12.95
CA PHE A 260 -4.12 16.23 -13.30
C PHE A 260 -4.14 15.90 -14.80
N ASN A 261 -4.67 14.72 -15.17
CA ASN A 261 -4.71 14.22 -16.54
C ASN A 261 -5.48 15.17 -17.47
N THR A 262 -4.98 15.37 -18.71
CA THR A 262 -5.70 16.08 -19.79
C THR A 262 -6.53 15.14 -20.64
N GLU A 263 -6.27 13.85 -20.60
CA GLU A 263 -7.09 12.81 -21.23
C GLU A 263 -8.14 12.31 -20.24
N ILE A 264 -9.35 12.03 -20.75
CA ILE A 264 -10.44 11.49 -19.95
C ILE A 264 -10.08 10.06 -19.51
N SER A 265 -10.11 9.84 -18.20
CA SER A 265 -10.00 8.52 -17.58
C SER A 265 -11.07 8.37 -16.50
N ASP A 266 -11.32 7.12 -16.07
CA ASP A 266 -12.08 6.91 -14.86
C ASP A 266 -11.30 7.42 -13.65
N VAL A 267 -12.03 7.76 -12.60
CA VAL A 267 -11.45 8.44 -11.44
C VAL A 267 -10.43 7.59 -10.68
N GLU A 268 -10.59 6.27 -10.69
CA GLU A 268 -9.65 5.38 -9.96
C GLU A 268 -8.26 5.49 -10.58
N HIS A 269 -8.12 5.23 -11.87
CA HIS A 269 -6.84 5.34 -12.57
C HIS A 269 -6.34 6.78 -12.67
N ALA A 270 -7.26 7.76 -12.85
CA ALA A 270 -6.86 9.17 -12.87
C ALA A 270 -6.26 9.61 -11.54
N ALA A 271 -6.83 9.15 -10.40
CA ALA A 271 -6.30 9.46 -9.08
C ALA A 271 -4.94 8.80 -8.83
N GLU A 272 -4.80 7.53 -9.16
CA GLU A 272 -3.52 6.81 -9.03
C GLU A 272 -2.40 7.47 -9.83
N ASP A 273 -2.68 7.83 -11.05
CA ASP A 273 -1.71 8.50 -11.93
C ASP A 273 -1.35 9.91 -11.49
N THR A 274 -2.16 10.57 -10.64
CA THR A 274 -2.04 12.01 -10.38
C THR A 274 -2.15 12.37 -8.89
N THR A 275 -3.37 12.41 -8.34
CA THR A 275 -3.62 12.95 -6.98
C THR A 275 -2.99 12.11 -5.89
N ASP A 276 -2.92 10.80 -6.05
CA ASP A 276 -2.26 9.90 -5.10
C ASP A 276 -0.74 10.09 -5.10
N ASN A 277 -0.17 10.66 -6.16
CA ASN A 277 1.23 11.08 -6.22
C ASN A 277 1.44 12.51 -5.68
N LEU A 278 0.40 13.35 -5.69
CA LEU A 278 0.47 14.69 -5.11
C LEU A 278 0.39 14.66 -3.56
N VAL A 279 -0.40 13.74 -3.02
CA VAL A 279 -0.56 13.57 -1.57
C VAL A 279 0.78 13.35 -0.85
N PRO A 280 1.67 12.42 -1.25
CA PRO A 280 2.98 12.26 -0.62
C PRO A 280 3.84 13.54 -0.66
N LEU A 281 3.76 14.32 -1.73
CA LEU A 281 4.47 15.61 -1.81
C LEU A 281 3.95 16.60 -0.77
N MET A 282 2.63 16.69 -0.59
CA MET A 282 2.02 17.58 0.42
C MET A 282 2.36 17.12 1.85
N VAL A 283 2.54 15.83 2.06
CA VAL A 283 2.83 15.24 3.38
C VAL A 283 4.32 15.34 3.72
N LEU A 284 5.21 15.05 2.77
CA LEU A 284 6.66 15.02 2.98
C LEU A 284 7.29 16.41 2.85
N GLU A 285 6.68 17.33 2.09
CA GLU A 285 7.09 18.72 1.92
C GLU A 285 5.97 19.68 2.37
N PRO A 286 5.54 19.62 3.65
CA PRO A 286 4.33 20.29 4.12
C PRO A 286 4.39 21.83 4.01
N ASN A 287 5.59 22.41 3.93
CA ASN A 287 5.79 23.86 3.81
C ASN A 287 5.88 24.32 2.35
N SER A 288 5.75 23.42 1.38
CA SER A 288 5.78 23.78 -0.04
C SER A 288 4.49 24.50 -0.45
N GLU A 289 4.61 25.78 -0.81
CA GLU A 289 3.48 26.53 -1.40
C GLU A 289 3.03 25.94 -2.73
N LYS A 290 3.96 25.39 -3.52
CA LYS A 290 3.66 24.79 -4.81
C LYS A 290 2.64 23.67 -4.66
N TRP A 291 2.88 22.73 -3.76
CA TRP A 291 1.99 21.59 -3.58
C TRP A 291 0.66 21.98 -2.95
N THR A 292 0.66 22.96 -2.05
CA THR A 292 -0.58 23.56 -1.51
C THR A 292 -1.41 24.21 -2.61
N LYS A 293 -0.79 24.99 -3.51
CA LYS A 293 -1.47 25.59 -4.67
C LYS A 293 -2.03 24.54 -5.61
N TRP A 294 -1.36 23.42 -5.80
CA TRP A 294 -1.87 22.32 -6.62
C TRP A 294 -3.02 21.57 -5.95
N GLY A 295 -2.99 21.41 -4.64
CA GLY A 295 -4.16 20.92 -3.89
C GLY A 295 -5.39 21.81 -4.08
N LEU A 296 -5.22 23.14 -3.95
CA LEU A 296 -6.29 24.12 -4.24
C LEU A 296 -6.76 24.04 -5.71
N LYS A 297 -5.85 23.73 -6.66
CA LYS A 297 -6.18 23.57 -8.07
C LYS A 297 -7.13 22.40 -8.36
N MET A 298 -7.07 21.32 -7.55
CA MET A 298 -8.07 20.24 -7.65
C MET A 298 -9.47 20.76 -7.30
N GLY A 299 -9.57 21.69 -6.35
CA GLY A 299 -10.82 22.42 -6.05
C GLY A 299 -11.31 23.28 -7.24
N ASP A 300 -10.41 23.92 -7.97
CA ASP A 300 -10.79 24.66 -9.21
C ASP A 300 -11.33 23.71 -10.27
N PHE A 301 -10.69 22.55 -10.51
CA PHE A 301 -11.19 21.55 -11.46
C PHE A 301 -12.55 21.00 -11.03
N MET A 302 -12.73 20.74 -9.72
CA MET A 302 -14.02 20.37 -9.18
C MET A 302 -15.10 21.40 -9.52
N ARG A 303 -14.83 22.69 -9.29
CA ARG A 303 -15.79 23.78 -9.53
C ARG A 303 -16.09 23.99 -11.02
N ASP A 304 -15.06 24.06 -11.83
CA ASP A 304 -15.18 24.56 -13.20
C ASP A 304 -15.48 23.45 -14.22
N VAL A 305 -15.09 22.20 -13.90
CA VAL A 305 -15.13 21.08 -14.85
C VAL A 305 -15.97 19.91 -14.34
N TRP A 306 -15.64 19.38 -13.15
CA TRP A 306 -16.14 18.08 -12.73
C TRP A 306 -17.56 18.08 -12.18
N THR A 307 -17.97 19.20 -11.55
CA THR A 307 -19.28 19.29 -10.91
C THR A 307 -20.25 20.21 -11.62
N GLY A 308 -21.50 20.14 -11.23
CA GLY A 308 -22.57 21.02 -11.66
C GLY A 308 -23.76 20.94 -10.71
N LYS A 309 -24.72 21.84 -10.87
CA LYS A 309 -26.00 21.73 -10.14
C LYS A 309 -26.87 20.70 -10.86
N ASN A 310 -27.31 19.67 -10.12
CA ASN A 310 -28.27 18.70 -10.62
C ASN A 310 -29.71 19.27 -10.67
N GLU A 311 -30.67 18.51 -11.14
CA GLU A 311 -32.08 18.94 -11.25
C GLU A 311 -32.72 19.22 -9.88
N ARG A 312 -32.11 18.75 -8.78
CA ARG A 312 -32.53 19.07 -7.40
C ARG A 312 -31.85 20.34 -6.86
N GLY A 313 -31.01 21.02 -7.69
CA GLY A 313 -30.29 22.21 -7.30
C GLY A 313 -29.03 21.95 -6.46
N GLN A 314 -28.63 20.68 -6.27
CA GLN A 314 -27.51 20.26 -5.46
C GLN A 314 -26.22 20.17 -6.28
N LEU A 315 -25.07 20.44 -5.65
CA LEU A 315 -23.76 20.31 -6.29
C LEU A 315 -23.35 18.83 -6.37
N GLN A 316 -23.03 18.35 -7.59
CA GLN A 316 -22.76 16.95 -7.82
C GLN A 316 -21.69 16.78 -8.92
N PHE A 317 -20.86 15.74 -8.83
CA PHE A 317 -20.04 15.32 -9.97
C PHE A 317 -20.92 14.87 -11.13
N LYS A 318 -20.59 15.32 -12.33
CA LYS A 318 -21.35 14.96 -13.55
C LYS A 318 -21.02 13.56 -14.06
N SER A 319 -19.85 13.04 -13.68
CA SER A 319 -19.33 11.77 -14.16
C SER A 319 -18.24 11.27 -13.21
N PHE A 320 -17.92 9.98 -13.29
CA PHE A 320 -16.69 9.42 -12.74
C PHE A 320 -15.60 9.21 -13.81
N TYR A 321 -15.83 9.74 -15.02
CA TYR A 321 -14.87 9.85 -16.10
C TYR A 321 -14.64 11.32 -16.42
N PHE A 322 -13.44 11.81 -16.14
CA PHE A 322 -13.10 13.21 -16.35
C PHE A 322 -11.60 13.44 -16.53
N SER A 323 -11.28 14.65 -16.93
CA SER A 323 -9.91 15.18 -17.06
C SER A 323 -9.80 16.56 -16.43
N ALA A 324 -8.65 17.21 -16.55
CA ALA A 324 -8.45 18.60 -16.13
C ALA A 324 -9.27 19.61 -16.96
N THR A 325 -9.88 19.20 -18.07
CA THR A 325 -10.54 20.12 -19.03
C THR A 325 -11.99 19.75 -19.34
N GLU A 326 -12.38 18.50 -19.13
CA GLU A 326 -13.70 18.02 -19.51
C GLU A 326 -14.17 16.82 -18.70
N THR A 327 -15.46 16.51 -18.78
CA THR A 327 -16.10 15.32 -18.22
C THR A 327 -16.83 14.56 -19.31
N ALA A 328 -17.02 13.24 -19.10
CA ALA A 328 -17.74 12.37 -20.04
C ALA A 328 -19.05 11.84 -19.43
N PRO A 329 -20.10 12.65 -19.27
CA PRO A 329 -21.37 12.25 -18.64
C PRO A 329 -22.26 11.49 -19.65
N GLN A 330 -21.74 10.46 -20.28
CA GLN A 330 -22.48 9.61 -21.20
C GLN A 330 -23.13 8.47 -20.40
N GLN A 331 -24.38 8.14 -20.73
CA GLN A 331 -25.26 7.15 -20.10
C GLN A 331 -24.71 6.29 -18.93
N GLN A 332 -23.68 5.48 -19.15
CA GLN A 332 -23.09 4.58 -18.16
C GLN A 332 -22.00 5.23 -17.28
N ARG A 333 -21.62 6.47 -17.58
CA ARG A 333 -20.59 7.23 -16.86
C ARG A 333 -21.14 8.43 -16.09
N ALA A 334 -22.44 8.70 -16.26
CA ALA A 334 -23.13 9.84 -15.65
C ALA A 334 -23.49 9.54 -14.17
N PHE A 335 -22.49 9.24 -13.36
CA PHE A 335 -22.64 8.99 -11.94
C PHE A 335 -21.58 9.73 -11.13
N ASP A 336 -22.00 10.31 -10.02
CA ASP A 336 -21.14 10.67 -8.92
C ASP A 336 -20.92 9.41 -8.05
N VAL A 337 -19.72 8.86 -8.06
CA VAL A 337 -19.38 7.65 -7.30
C VAL A 337 -18.53 8.00 -6.09
N ILE A 338 -18.52 7.14 -5.07
CA ILE A 338 -17.71 7.36 -3.86
C ILE A 338 -16.24 7.62 -4.19
N ALA A 339 -15.69 6.89 -5.15
CA ALA A 339 -14.28 7.02 -5.56
C ALA A 339 -13.91 8.41 -6.10
N ASN A 340 -14.88 9.28 -6.45
CA ASN A 340 -14.59 10.67 -6.86
C ASN A 340 -13.84 11.47 -5.77
N VAL A 341 -13.94 11.04 -4.50
CA VAL A 341 -13.11 11.55 -3.40
C VAL A 341 -11.62 11.43 -3.68
N GLY A 342 -11.18 10.37 -4.36
CA GLY A 342 -9.78 10.14 -4.70
C GLY A 342 -9.16 11.33 -5.45
N ALA A 343 -9.89 11.91 -6.39
CA ALA A 343 -9.45 13.13 -7.10
C ALA A 343 -9.39 14.37 -6.20
N LEU A 344 -10.06 14.34 -5.05
CA LEU A 344 -10.14 15.48 -4.10
C LEU A 344 -9.20 15.35 -2.90
N HIS A 345 -8.50 14.25 -2.67
CA HIS A 345 -7.60 14.11 -1.52
C HIS A 345 -6.63 15.29 -1.35
N PRO A 346 -5.95 15.78 -2.41
CA PRO A 346 -5.12 16.98 -2.27
C PRO A 346 -5.90 18.25 -1.92
N ALA A 347 -7.13 18.39 -2.43
CA ALA A 347 -7.98 19.54 -2.10
C ALA A 347 -8.44 19.50 -0.63
N LEU A 348 -8.79 18.31 -0.12
CA LEU A 348 -9.15 18.11 1.28
C LEU A 348 -7.97 18.43 2.21
N LEU A 349 -6.75 17.99 1.88
CA LEU A 349 -5.53 18.33 2.62
C LEU A 349 -5.21 19.82 2.55
N ALA A 350 -5.40 20.46 1.38
CA ALA A 350 -5.22 21.89 1.24
C ALA A 350 -6.23 22.68 2.07
N TRP A 351 -7.50 22.27 2.05
CA TRP A 351 -8.55 22.85 2.90
C TRP A 351 -8.24 22.70 4.39
N GLN A 352 -7.88 21.50 4.82
CA GLN A 352 -7.50 21.23 6.21
C GLN A 352 -6.34 22.13 6.67
N LYS A 353 -5.34 22.33 5.80
CA LYS A 353 -4.16 23.15 6.09
C LYS A 353 -4.47 24.64 6.10
N THR A 354 -5.15 25.14 5.07
CA THR A 354 -5.31 26.60 4.85
C THR A 354 -6.57 27.15 5.50
N GLY A 355 -7.61 26.32 5.64
CA GLY A 355 -8.95 26.76 6.01
C GLY A 355 -9.61 27.62 4.92
N ASP A 356 -9.23 27.44 3.62
CA ASP A 356 -9.81 28.20 2.51
C ASP A 356 -11.33 28.07 2.50
N GLU A 357 -12.01 29.21 2.73
CA GLU A 357 -13.46 29.25 2.88
C GLU A 357 -14.21 28.90 1.60
N LYS A 358 -13.67 29.28 0.43
CA LYS A 358 -14.32 29.03 -0.87
C LYS A 358 -14.24 27.55 -1.21
N LEU A 359 -13.06 26.95 -1.04
CA LEU A 359 -12.87 25.50 -1.22
C LEU A 359 -13.72 24.71 -0.22
N GLY A 360 -13.72 25.12 1.05
CA GLY A 360 -14.52 24.51 2.10
C GLY A 360 -16.03 24.55 1.80
N ALA A 361 -16.54 25.71 1.39
CA ALA A 361 -17.95 25.86 1.00
C ALA A 361 -18.33 24.94 -0.17
N GLN A 362 -17.46 24.80 -1.15
CA GLN A 362 -17.66 23.95 -2.31
C GLN A 362 -17.66 22.45 -1.95
N ILE A 363 -16.68 22.01 -1.17
CA ILE A 363 -16.59 20.63 -0.67
C ILE A 363 -17.83 20.32 0.18
N CYS A 364 -18.22 21.21 1.08
CA CYS A 364 -19.40 21.06 1.89
C CYS A 364 -20.69 20.96 1.06
N ALA A 365 -20.86 21.81 0.06
CA ALA A 365 -22.02 21.77 -0.82
C ALA A 365 -22.16 20.43 -1.59
N TRP A 366 -21.03 19.85 -1.98
CA TRP A 366 -21.01 18.51 -2.60
C TRP A 366 -21.31 17.41 -1.56
N LEU A 367 -20.72 17.46 -0.38
CA LEU A 367 -20.98 16.48 0.69
C LEU A 367 -22.44 16.56 1.20
N ASP A 368 -23.05 17.74 1.19
CA ASP A 368 -24.48 17.90 1.51
C ASP A 368 -25.36 17.07 0.55
N THR A 369 -24.97 16.91 -0.72
CA THR A 369 -25.66 16.03 -1.69
C THR A 369 -25.59 14.57 -1.26
N TRP A 370 -24.45 14.11 -0.78
CA TRP A 370 -24.27 12.73 -0.29
C TRP A 370 -25.02 12.49 1.03
N VAL A 371 -25.04 13.47 1.94
CA VAL A 371 -25.84 13.42 3.17
C VAL A 371 -27.33 13.27 2.86
N ASP A 372 -27.84 14.09 1.94
CA ASP A 372 -29.24 14.04 1.51
C ASP A 372 -29.55 12.71 0.80
N ALA A 373 -28.70 12.24 -0.13
CA ALA A 373 -28.88 10.96 -0.80
C ALA A 373 -28.85 9.76 0.18
N THR A 374 -28.08 9.87 1.27
CA THR A 374 -28.07 8.86 2.34
C THR A 374 -29.42 8.82 3.06
N ALA A 375 -29.99 9.95 3.38
CA ALA A 375 -31.24 10.05 4.15
C ALA A 375 -32.46 9.50 3.37
N ARG A 376 -32.46 9.60 2.03
CA ARG A 376 -33.61 9.18 1.20
C ARG A 376 -33.69 7.66 1.04
N ALA A 377 -34.95 7.15 1.10
CA ALA A 377 -35.28 5.84 0.55
C ALA A 377 -35.67 6.03 -0.91
N GLU A 378 -34.90 5.49 -1.85
CA GLU A 378 -35.06 5.80 -3.27
C GLU A 378 -34.54 4.66 -4.15
N ASN A 379 -35.22 4.29 -5.21
CA ASN A 379 -34.84 3.24 -6.15
C ASN A 379 -34.46 1.90 -5.47
N GLY A 380 -35.20 1.53 -4.42
CA GLY A 380 -34.94 0.34 -3.61
C GLY A 380 -33.80 0.47 -2.60
N LYS A 381 -33.12 1.63 -2.53
CA LYS A 381 -32.13 1.91 -1.49
C LYS A 381 -32.84 2.21 -0.17
N PRO A 382 -32.46 1.56 0.94
CA PRO A 382 -32.97 1.92 2.26
C PRO A 382 -32.60 3.33 2.68
N ALA A 383 -33.43 4.00 3.46
CA ALA A 383 -33.06 5.24 4.13
C ALA A 383 -31.89 5.00 5.08
N GLY A 384 -31.02 5.98 5.23
CA GLY A 384 -29.86 5.91 6.12
C GLY A 384 -28.67 5.12 5.58
N ILE A 385 -28.76 4.59 4.38
CA ILE A 385 -27.64 3.93 3.68
C ILE A 385 -27.04 4.91 2.66
N LEU A 386 -25.75 5.14 2.75
CA LEU A 386 -24.97 5.88 1.78
C LEU A 386 -24.98 5.09 0.46
N PRO A 387 -25.44 5.68 -0.69
CA PRO A 387 -25.53 4.94 -1.95
C PRO A 387 -24.13 4.66 -2.55
N ALA A 388 -24.04 3.70 -3.49
CA ALA A 388 -22.83 3.51 -4.28
C ALA A 388 -22.55 4.69 -5.21
N SER A 389 -23.63 5.32 -5.70
CA SER A 389 -23.57 6.44 -6.62
C SER A 389 -24.84 7.29 -6.61
N ILE A 390 -24.67 8.52 -7.11
CA ILE A 390 -25.75 9.47 -7.36
C ILE A 390 -25.74 9.77 -8.86
N ARG A 391 -26.88 9.50 -9.55
CA ARG A 391 -26.98 9.66 -10.99
C ARG A 391 -27.06 11.14 -11.40
N TRP A 392 -26.34 11.49 -12.45
CA TRP A 392 -26.43 12.81 -13.10
C TRP A 392 -27.40 12.75 -14.30
N PRO A 393 -28.23 13.76 -14.55
CA PRO A 393 -28.38 15.01 -13.80
C PRO A 393 -29.50 15.01 -12.75
N ASP A 394 -30.27 13.94 -12.57
CA ASP A 394 -31.48 13.92 -11.74
C ASP A 394 -31.23 13.82 -10.22
N GLY A 395 -30.00 13.58 -9.79
CA GLY A 395 -29.61 13.48 -8.38
C GLY A 395 -30.21 12.27 -7.65
N ALA A 396 -30.63 11.24 -8.40
CA ALA A 396 -31.18 10.03 -7.81
C ALA A 396 -30.09 9.07 -7.32
N ALA A 397 -30.28 8.47 -6.14
CA ALA A 397 -29.50 7.32 -5.73
C ALA A 397 -29.85 6.14 -6.65
N ALA A 398 -28.98 5.83 -7.59
CA ALA A 398 -29.24 4.85 -8.64
C ALA A 398 -27.92 4.22 -9.12
N GLY A 399 -28.01 3.11 -9.81
CA GLY A 399 -26.89 2.42 -10.42
C GLY A 399 -27.24 1.87 -11.79
N ALA A 400 -26.33 1.11 -12.36
CA ALA A 400 -26.53 0.42 -13.63
C ALA A 400 -27.70 -0.58 -13.50
N GLU A 401 -28.50 -0.69 -14.54
CA GLU A 401 -29.61 -1.66 -14.61
C GLU A 401 -30.60 -1.59 -13.43
N GLY A 402 -30.73 -0.41 -12.79
CA GLY A 402 -31.67 -0.19 -11.68
C GLY A 402 -31.18 -0.68 -10.32
N ARG A 403 -29.94 -1.17 -10.21
CA ARG A 403 -29.33 -1.61 -8.94
C ARG A 403 -28.53 -0.48 -8.33
N TRP A 404 -29.04 0.17 -7.32
CA TRP A 404 -28.40 1.32 -6.66
C TRP A 404 -27.02 1.02 -6.09
N TRP A 405 -26.69 -0.24 -5.84
CA TRP A 405 -25.39 -0.70 -5.29
C TRP A 405 -24.34 -1.01 -6.35
N GLU A 406 -24.69 -0.96 -7.65
CA GLU A 406 -23.80 -1.27 -8.78
C GLU A 406 -23.80 -0.14 -9.80
N PRO A 407 -22.93 0.88 -9.69
CA PRO A 407 -22.82 1.95 -10.66
C PRO A 407 -22.38 1.48 -12.05
N VAL A 408 -21.62 0.39 -12.10
CA VAL A 408 -21.09 -0.24 -13.32
C VAL A 408 -21.66 -1.64 -13.49
N LYS A 409 -21.90 -2.05 -14.73
CA LYS A 409 -22.41 -3.39 -15.03
C LYS A 409 -21.53 -4.50 -14.45
N PRO A 410 -22.12 -5.58 -13.88
CA PRO A 410 -21.39 -6.76 -13.45
C PRO A 410 -20.54 -7.37 -14.56
N GLY A 411 -19.39 -7.94 -14.20
CA GLY A 411 -18.45 -8.58 -15.14
C GLY A 411 -17.55 -7.62 -15.91
N GLY A 412 -17.74 -6.33 -15.77
CA GLY A 412 -16.78 -5.33 -16.24
C GLY A 412 -15.56 -5.23 -15.31
N TYR A 413 -14.39 -4.92 -15.87
CA TYR A 413 -13.16 -4.73 -15.11
C TYR A 413 -13.31 -3.74 -13.94
N MET A 414 -14.08 -2.66 -14.14
CA MET A 414 -14.30 -1.60 -13.16
C MET A 414 -15.35 -1.92 -12.09
N HIS A 415 -16.07 -3.04 -12.21
CA HIS A 415 -17.18 -3.35 -11.31
C HIS A 415 -16.75 -3.44 -9.84
N SER A 416 -15.63 -4.08 -9.56
CA SER A 416 -15.12 -4.28 -8.19
C SER A 416 -14.69 -3.00 -7.49
N TYR A 417 -14.35 -1.94 -8.23
CA TYR A 417 -13.93 -0.66 -7.66
C TYR A 417 -15.11 0.20 -7.19
N TYR A 418 -16.28 0.05 -7.82
CA TYR A 418 -17.40 0.96 -7.60
C TYR A 418 -18.62 0.32 -6.95
N ILE A 419 -18.65 -1.02 -6.83
CA ILE A 419 -19.75 -1.72 -6.16
C ILE A 419 -19.83 -1.34 -4.67
N TRP A 420 -21.05 -1.15 -4.17
CA TRP A 420 -21.24 -0.91 -2.75
C TRP A 420 -20.89 -2.15 -1.90
N PRO A 421 -20.20 -2.02 -0.75
CA PRO A 421 -19.70 -0.82 -0.10
C PRO A 421 -18.22 -0.49 -0.37
N SER A 422 -17.72 -0.74 -1.58
CA SER A 422 -16.35 -0.40 -1.95
C SER A 422 -16.03 1.07 -1.65
N VAL A 423 -14.80 1.32 -1.23
CA VAL A 423 -14.21 2.64 -0.94
C VAL A 423 -15.05 3.55 -0.02
N ILE A 424 -15.99 2.96 0.75
CA ILE A 424 -16.88 3.72 1.66
C ILE A 424 -16.12 4.59 2.66
N THR A 425 -14.90 4.16 3.05
CA THR A 425 -14.01 4.93 3.93
C THR A 425 -13.66 6.29 3.35
N GLU A 426 -13.46 6.40 2.05
CA GLU A 426 -13.02 7.65 1.43
C GLU A 426 -14.05 8.77 1.61
N ILE A 427 -15.33 8.50 1.34
CA ILE A 427 -16.38 9.50 1.53
C ILE A 427 -16.68 9.75 3.01
N THR A 428 -16.65 8.71 3.86
CA THR A 428 -16.87 8.89 5.30
C THR A 428 -15.75 9.66 5.96
N ASP A 429 -14.53 9.55 5.46
CA ASP A 429 -13.40 10.37 5.92
C ASP A 429 -13.54 11.83 5.49
N ALA A 430 -14.02 12.08 4.28
CA ALA A 430 -14.32 13.44 3.82
C ALA A 430 -15.46 14.08 4.64
N LEU A 431 -16.52 13.32 4.97
CA LEU A 431 -17.60 13.75 5.85
C LEU A 431 -17.08 14.08 7.27
N MET A 432 -16.22 13.23 7.81
CA MET A 432 -15.61 13.47 9.13
C MET A 432 -14.68 14.67 9.13
N LEU A 433 -13.92 14.91 8.07
CA LEU A 433 -13.14 16.12 7.91
C LEU A 433 -14.07 17.37 7.87
N ALA A 434 -15.15 17.31 7.09
CA ALA A 434 -16.12 18.40 6.99
C ALA A 434 -16.76 18.70 8.37
N HIS A 435 -17.12 17.67 9.13
CA HIS A 435 -17.57 17.85 10.52
C HIS A 435 -16.50 18.54 11.38
N THR A 436 -15.26 18.06 11.31
CA THR A 436 -14.14 18.64 12.08
C THR A 436 -13.89 20.10 11.74
N MET A 437 -13.98 20.46 10.46
CA MET A 437 -13.72 21.82 9.97
C MET A 437 -14.86 22.80 10.21
N THR A 438 -16.11 22.31 10.25
CA THR A 438 -17.30 23.18 10.30
C THR A 438 -18.11 23.07 11.59
N GLY A 439 -17.96 21.99 12.35
CA GLY A 439 -18.79 21.68 13.52
C GLY A 439 -20.22 21.22 13.17
N LYS A 440 -20.57 21.03 11.88
CA LYS A 440 -21.92 20.64 11.48
C LYS A 440 -22.17 19.15 11.72
N GLU A 441 -23.15 18.87 12.60
CA GLU A 441 -23.54 17.48 12.95
C GLU A 441 -24.15 16.69 11.78
N SER A 442 -24.68 17.37 10.76
CA SER A 442 -25.27 16.73 9.57
C SER A 442 -24.28 15.80 8.85
N TYR A 443 -22.97 16.11 8.90
CA TYR A 443 -21.94 15.26 8.28
C TYR A 443 -21.73 13.93 9.00
N LEU A 444 -22.14 13.81 10.25
CA LEU A 444 -22.13 12.54 11.00
C LEU A 444 -23.37 11.69 10.79
N ALA A 445 -24.45 12.25 10.24
CA ALA A 445 -25.70 11.53 10.04
C ALA A 445 -25.55 10.23 9.21
N PRO A 446 -24.78 10.20 8.08
CA PRO A 446 -24.55 8.97 7.36
C PRO A 446 -23.81 7.89 8.17
N LEU A 447 -22.82 8.30 9.00
CA LEU A 447 -22.11 7.36 9.85
C LEU A 447 -23.02 6.78 10.93
N ARG A 448 -23.83 7.62 11.58
CA ARG A 448 -24.77 7.23 12.63
C ARG A 448 -25.84 6.28 12.12
N SER A 449 -26.44 6.59 10.96
CA SER A 449 -27.49 5.74 10.38
C SER A 449 -26.96 4.38 9.96
N MET A 450 -25.80 4.32 9.29
CA MET A 450 -25.17 3.05 8.93
C MET A 450 -24.72 2.26 10.15
N ALA A 451 -24.19 2.92 11.19
CA ALA A 451 -23.83 2.28 12.46
C ALA A 451 -25.04 1.66 13.15
N ALA A 452 -26.18 2.37 13.17
CA ALA A 452 -27.44 1.86 13.74
C ALA A 452 -27.96 0.63 12.96
N ILE A 453 -27.91 0.66 11.63
CA ILE A 453 -28.29 -0.47 10.76
C ILE A 453 -27.39 -1.67 11.02
N ARG A 454 -26.09 -1.46 11.11
CA ARG A 454 -25.15 -2.55 11.42
C ARG A 454 -25.35 -3.13 12.82
N LEU A 455 -25.53 -2.29 13.80
CA LEU A 455 -25.82 -2.73 15.19
C LEU A 455 -27.10 -3.52 15.28
N LYS A 456 -28.18 -3.06 14.62
CA LYS A 456 -29.45 -3.78 14.51
C LYS A 456 -29.26 -5.16 13.87
N HIS A 457 -28.48 -5.25 12.81
CA HIS A 457 -28.16 -6.51 12.14
C HIS A 457 -27.41 -7.47 13.07
N LEU A 458 -26.41 -7.00 13.79
CA LEU A 458 -25.64 -7.83 14.74
C LEU A 458 -26.49 -8.37 15.90
N LYS A 459 -27.47 -7.60 16.35
CA LYS A 459 -28.42 -8.01 17.40
C LYS A 459 -29.51 -8.98 16.91
N ASN A 460 -29.84 -8.93 15.62
CA ASN A 460 -30.94 -9.69 15.02
C ASN A 460 -30.46 -10.26 13.67
N LEU A 461 -29.58 -11.27 13.73
CA LEU A 461 -29.09 -11.92 12.52
C LEU A 461 -30.24 -12.55 11.72
N PRO A 462 -30.35 -12.30 10.43
CA PRO A 462 -31.34 -12.91 9.57
C PRO A 462 -31.22 -14.44 9.58
N SER A 463 -32.35 -15.14 9.62
CA SER A 463 -32.43 -16.60 9.48
C SER A 463 -32.18 -17.07 8.03
N GLU A 464 -32.40 -16.19 7.07
CA GLU A 464 -32.26 -16.44 5.63
C GLU A 464 -31.27 -15.44 5.02
N THR A 465 -30.72 -15.78 3.87
CA THR A 465 -29.84 -14.88 3.11
C THR A 465 -30.62 -13.61 2.71
N PRO A 466 -30.17 -12.42 3.12
CA PRO A 466 -30.88 -11.19 2.81
C PRO A 466 -30.93 -10.90 1.31
N THR A 467 -32.06 -10.38 0.84
CA THR A 467 -32.22 -9.92 -0.54
C THR A 467 -31.23 -8.79 -0.84
N PRO A 468 -30.44 -8.87 -1.93
CA PRO A 468 -29.51 -7.81 -2.32
C PRO A 468 -30.19 -6.43 -2.39
N GLY A 469 -29.54 -5.43 -1.83
CA GLY A 469 -30.04 -4.05 -1.76
C GLY A 469 -30.97 -3.76 -0.58
N SER A 470 -31.44 -4.77 0.18
CA SER A 470 -32.27 -4.57 1.38
C SER A 470 -31.45 -4.02 2.57
N GLU A 471 -32.13 -3.47 3.58
CA GLU A 471 -31.49 -3.00 4.82
C GLU A 471 -30.71 -4.12 5.52
N ALA A 472 -31.27 -5.32 5.59
CA ALA A 472 -30.61 -6.47 6.20
C ALA A 472 -29.33 -6.88 5.43
N TRP A 473 -29.38 -6.85 4.10
CA TRP A 473 -28.23 -7.08 3.25
C TRP A 473 -27.15 -6.00 3.45
N CYS A 474 -27.53 -4.73 3.54
CA CYS A 474 -26.62 -3.65 3.87
C CYS A 474 -25.98 -3.84 5.24
N GLY A 475 -26.78 -4.22 6.24
CA GLY A 475 -26.30 -4.52 7.58
C GLY A 475 -25.24 -5.63 7.57
N ASP A 476 -25.39 -6.66 6.76
CA ASP A 476 -24.39 -7.73 6.62
C ASP A 476 -23.09 -7.23 5.96
N LEU A 477 -23.19 -6.49 4.87
CA LEU A 477 -22.00 -6.00 4.13
C LEU A 477 -21.25 -4.86 4.80
N LEU A 478 -21.85 -4.15 5.78
CA LEU A 478 -21.14 -3.17 6.61
C LEU A 478 -20.17 -3.83 7.62
N ALA A 479 -20.09 -5.16 7.62
CA ALA A 479 -19.14 -5.93 8.43
C ALA A 479 -17.68 -5.51 8.19
N PRO A 480 -16.79 -5.70 9.18
CA PRO A 480 -15.37 -5.66 8.96
C PRO A 480 -14.95 -6.62 7.85
N ARG A 481 -13.86 -6.27 7.17
CA ARG A 481 -13.32 -7.05 6.05
C ARG A 481 -13.13 -8.52 6.44
N ARG A 482 -13.86 -9.43 5.78
CA ARG A 482 -13.78 -10.87 6.06
C ARG A 482 -12.70 -11.58 5.23
N ASN A 483 -12.31 -10.99 4.10
CA ASN A 483 -11.23 -11.51 3.23
C ASN A 483 -10.48 -10.37 2.53
N ALA A 484 -9.34 -10.68 1.91
CA ALA A 484 -8.46 -9.70 1.29
C ALA A 484 -9.10 -8.91 0.12
N ASN A 485 -10.13 -9.47 -0.50
CA ASN A 485 -10.82 -8.86 -1.64
C ASN A 485 -12.13 -8.17 -1.29
N SER A 486 -12.62 -8.32 -0.06
CA SER A 486 -13.83 -7.62 0.33
C SER A 486 -13.51 -6.20 0.77
N ASN A 487 -14.05 -5.22 0.08
CA ASN A 487 -13.98 -3.81 0.46
C ASN A 487 -14.94 -3.46 1.61
N THR A 488 -15.39 -4.46 2.38
CA THR A 488 -16.17 -4.30 3.59
C THR A 488 -15.29 -3.77 4.73
N GLY A 489 -15.87 -3.22 5.76
CA GLY A 489 -15.15 -2.80 6.96
C GLY A 489 -14.76 -1.34 7.06
N GLY A 490 -14.98 -0.56 6.01
CA GLY A 490 -14.66 0.85 6.02
C GLY A 490 -15.38 1.65 7.11
N LEU A 491 -16.65 1.34 7.35
CA LEU A 491 -17.44 2.01 8.39
C LEU A 491 -16.82 1.85 9.78
N VAL A 492 -16.48 0.63 10.17
CA VAL A 492 -15.92 0.35 11.51
C VAL A 492 -14.59 1.07 11.72
N LYS A 493 -13.74 1.10 10.68
CA LYS A 493 -12.49 1.89 10.70
C LYS A 493 -12.75 3.37 10.97
N THR A 494 -13.71 3.97 10.25
CA THR A 494 -14.04 5.39 10.40
C THR A 494 -14.63 5.69 11.78
N LEU A 495 -15.52 4.83 12.31
CA LEU A 495 -16.06 4.99 13.64
C LEU A 495 -15.00 4.89 14.75
N ALA A 496 -14.09 3.92 14.64
CA ALA A 496 -12.97 3.78 15.56
C ALA A 496 -12.04 5.00 15.53
N ARG A 497 -11.82 5.58 14.34
CA ARG A 497 -11.07 6.83 14.19
C ARG A 497 -11.80 8.01 14.80
N PHE A 498 -13.11 8.15 14.56
CA PHE A 498 -13.91 9.22 15.14
C PHE A 498 -13.88 9.17 16.68
N LYS A 499 -14.05 7.97 17.26
CA LYS A 499 -13.86 7.77 18.70
C LYS A 499 -12.49 8.24 19.18
N ALA A 500 -11.42 7.86 18.50
CA ALA A 500 -10.07 8.25 18.89
C ALA A 500 -9.84 9.76 18.82
N LEU A 501 -10.41 10.43 17.82
CA LEU A 501 -10.28 11.87 17.63
C LEU A 501 -11.07 12.70 18.64
N THR A 502 -12.26 12.22 19.01
CA THR A 502 -13.22 13.00 19.78
C THR A 502 -13.40 12.54 21.23
N GLY A 503 -13.00 11.28 21.52
CA GLY A 503 -13.27 10.64 22.82
C GLY A 503 -14.73 10.21 22.99
N THR A 504 -15.57 10.26 21.93
CA THR A 504 -16.97 9.87 22.01
C THR A 504 -17.15 8.40 22.37
N THR A 505 -18.18 8.07 23.13
CA THR A 505 -18.59 6.70 23.44
C THR A 505 -19.79 6.25 22.59
N GLU A 506 -20.25 7.09 21.67
CA GLU A 506 -21.47 6.89 20.87
C GLU A 506 -21.51 5.55 20.14
N PHE A 507 -20.34 5.04 19.71
CA PHE A 507 -20.24 3.81 18.91
C PHE A 507 -19.65 2.63 19.67
N ASP A 508 -19.47 2.72 20.98
CA ASP A 508 -18.74 1.73 21.79
C ASP A 508 -19.38 0.34 21.73
N GLU A 509 -20.73 0.27 21.74
CA GLU A 509 -21.44 -0.99 21.65
C GLU A 509 -21.14 -1.70 20.31
N LEU A 510 -21.21 -0.98 19.20
CA LEU A 510 -20.90 -1.53 17.89
C LEU A 510 -19.44 -1.95 17.78
N LEU A 511 -18.53 -1.11 18.23
CA LEU A 511 -17.09 -1.39 18.18
C LEU A 511 -16.70 -2.60 19.05
N ALA A 512 -17.39 -2.80 20.19
CA ALA A 512 -17.17 -3.97 21.04
C ALA A 512 -17.66 -5.27 20.38
N LEU A 513 -18.77 -5.24 19.66
CA LEU A 513 -19.33 -6.40 18.97
C LEU A 513 -18.53 -6.80 17.72
N GLU A 514 -17.95 -5.83 17.01
CA GLU A 514 -17.19 -6.09 15.78
C GLU A 514 -15.75 -6.57 16.06
N GLY A 515 -15.27 -6.46 17.29
CA GLY A 515 -13.88 -6.71 17.63
C GLY A 515 -12.96 -5.57 17.20
N SER A 516 -11.97 -5.25 18.02
CA SER A 516 -11.25 -3.99 17.88
C SER A 516 -9.89 -4.10 17.23
N GLU A 517 -9.77 -4.72 16.06
CA GLU A 517 -8.53 -4.63 15.25
C GLU A 517 -8.11 -3.17 14.97
N PHE A 518 -9.07 -2.25 15.05
CA PHE A 518 -8.87 -0.84 14.72
C PHE A 518 -8.55 0.06 15.90
N VAL A 519 -8.69 -0.43 17.12
CA VAL A 519 -8.38 0.32 18.35
C VAL A 519 -7.20 -0.36 19.03
N ILE A 520 -6.07 0.32 19.12
CA ILE A 520 -4.93 -0.17 19.91
C ILE A 520 -5.35 -0.10 21.38
N ARG A 521 -5.56 -1.27 21.99
CA ARG A 521 -5.84 -1.39 23.40
C ARG A 521 -4.53 -1.50 24.17
N THR A 522 -4.46 -0.79 25.29
CA THR A 522 -3.27 -0.74 26.15
C THR A 522 -3.37 -1.61 27.40
N ASP A 523 -4.52 -2.27 27.61
CA ASP A 523 -4.68 -3.29 28.64
C ASP A 523 -3.87 -4.55 28.31
N ALA A 524 -3.69 -5.44 29.27
CA ALA A 524 -2.85 -6.63 29.13
C ALA A 524 -3.32 -7.53 27.97
N ALA A 525 -4.63 -7.71 27.80
CA ALA A 525 -5.18 -8.52 26.71
C ALA A 525 -4.93 -7.88 25.34
N GLY A 526 -5.14 -6.57 25.20
CA GLY A 526 -4.87 -5.83 23.98
C GLY A 526 -3.39 -5.84 23.60
N ARG A 527 -2.49 -5.83 24.57
CA ARG A 527 -1.05 -5.99 24.35
C ARG A 527 -0.71 -7.37 23.79
N GLN A 528 -1.29 -8.42 24.35
CA GLN A 528 -1.07 -9.78 23.86
C GLN A 528 -1.58 -9.95 22.42
N GLU A 529 -2.77 -9.39 22.09
CA GLU A 529 -3.31 -9.40 20.73
C GLU A 529 -2.39 -8.64 19.74
N LEU A 530 -1.90 -7.47 20.14
CA LEU A 530 -0.97 -6.67 19.36
C LEU A 530 0.31 -7.45 19.06
N GLU A 531 0.92 -8.04 20.07
CA GLU A 531 2.16 -8.81 19.94
C GLU A 531 1.96 -10.08 19.11
N ALA A 532 0.81 -10.77 19.24
CA ALA A 532 0.47 -11.90 18.39
C ALA A 532 0.36 -11.49 16.92
N ALA A 533 -0.32 -10.36 16.63
CA ALA A 533 -0.44 -9.81 15.29
C ALA A 533 0.93 -9.38 14.70
N LEU A 534 1.81 -8.84 15.53
CA LEU A 534 3.18 -8.48 15.11
C LEU A 534 4.04 -9.72 14.84
N ARG A 535 3.92 -10.79 15.64
CA ARG A 535 4.63 -12.05 15.39
C ARG A 535 4.20 -12.68 14.06
N GLU A 536 2.90 -12.70 13.78
CA GLU A 536 2.37 -13.18 12.50
C GLU A 536 2.90 -12.36 11.32
N SER A 537 2.82 -11.03 11.41
CA SER A 537 3.34 -10.10 10.41
C SER A 537 4.84 -10.27 10.19
N LEU A 538 5.61 -10.42 11.25
CA LEU A 538 7.06 -10.64 11.19
C LEU A 538 7.40 -12.01 10.60
N GLY A 539 6.61 -13.04 10.89
CA GLY A 539 6.74 -14.36 10.27
C GLY A 539 6.69 -14.27 8.74
N ALA A 540 5.76 -13.46 8.19
CA ALA A 540 5.68 -13.22 6.76
C ALA A 540 6.93 -12.50 6.20
N LEU A 541 7.50 -11.55 6.95
CA LEU A 541 8.69 -10.80 6.51
C LEU A 541 10.01 -11.56 6.63
N ARG A 542 10.09 -12.57 7.51
CA ARG A 542 11.33 -13.32 7.75
C ARG A 542 11.71 -14.29 6.65
N VAL A 543 10.80 -14.58 5.75
CA VAL A 543 11.00 -15.57 4.67
C VAL A 543 10.78 -14.92 3.32
N ASN A 544 11.35 -15.55 2.28
CA ASN A 544 11.04 -15.28 0.88
C ASN A 544 11.39 -13.85 0.40
N PHE A 545 12.57 -13.35 0.77
CA PHE A 545 13.06 -12.05 0.27
C PHE A 545 12.90 -11.85 -1.25
N PRO A 546 13.21 -12.85 -2.11
CA PRO A 546 12.96 -12.70 -3.54
C PRO A 546 11.52 -12.40 -3.89
N GLY A 547 10.58 -12.92 -3.11
CA GLY A 547 9.14 -12.70 -3.29
C GLY A 547 8.67 -11.27 -3.01
N PHE A 548 9.44 -10.51 -2.26
CA PHE A 548 9.21 -9.07 -2.05
C PHE A 548 10.08 -8.19 -2.96
N THR A 549 10.96 -8.77 -3.76
CA THR A 549 11.99 -8.07 -4.52
C THR A 549 12.10 -8.57 -5.95
N SER A 550 13.02 -9.48 -6.26
CA SER A 550 13.37 -9.91 -7.62
C SER A 550 12.24 -10.64 -8.35
N GLU A 551 11.38 -11.33 -7.61
CA GLU A 551 10.27 -12.11 -8.18
C GLU A 551 9.01 -11.28 -8.41
N VAL A 552 8.88 -10.10 -7.88
CA VAL A 552 7.71 -9.23 -8.10
C VAL A 552 7.60 -8.85 -9.57
N ARG A 553 6.41 -9.06 -10.16
CA ARG A 553 6.09 -8.75 -11.57
C ARG A 553 5.02 -7.67 -11.73
N SER A 554 4.35 -7.30 -10.64
CA SER A 554 3.43 -6.18 -10.58
C SER A 554 3.71 -5.42 -9.29
N THR A 555 4.04 -4.14 -9.40
CA THR A 555 4.55 -3.36 -8.26
C THR A 555 3.50 -3.14 -7.18
N ASP A 556 2.24 -3.03 -7.54
CA ASP A 556 1.11 -2.96 -6.62
C ASP A 556 0.90 -4.24 -5.79
N ARG A 557 1.61 -5.33 -6.12
CA ARG A 557 1.62 -6.61 -5.41
C ARG A 557 2.92 -6.89 -4.64
N CYS A 558 3.82 -5.92 -4.51
CA CYS A 558 5.16 -6.14 -3.97
C CYS A 558 5.19 -6.72 -2.54
N MET A 559 4.16 -6.49 -1.73
CA MET A 559 4.05 -7.05 -0.37
C MET A 559 2.99 -8.18 -0.28
N ARG A 560 2.44 -8.61 -1.39
CA ARG A 560 1.48 -9.73 -1.48
C ARG A 560 2.11 -11.01 -1.99
N PHE A 561 3.40 -11.17 -1.84
CA PHE A 561 4.04 -12.34 -2.38
C PHE A 561 3.56 -13.63 -1.71
N VAL A 562 3.51 -14.51 -2.38
CA VAL A 562 2.81 -15.67 -2.69
C VAL A 562 3.60 -16.91 -2.27
N GLN A 563 3.30 -17.38 -1.07
CA GLN A 563 3.57 -18.77 -0.73
C GLN A 563 2.46 -19.72 -1.20
N PHE A 564 1.52 -19.23 -1.98
CA PHE A 564 0.29 -19.93 -2.24
C PHE A 564 0.39 -21.13 -3.15
N LEU A 565 1.46 -21.28 -3.93
CA LEU A 565 1.62 -22.46 -4.77
C LEU A 565 1.74 -23.76 -3.97
N ALA A 566 2.25 -23.64 -2.73
CA ALA A 566 2.42 -24.78 -1.83
C ALA A 566 1.19 -25.08 -0.97
N GLN A 567 0.19 -24.20 -0.94
CA GLN A 567 -0.97 -24.33 -0.07
C GLN A 567 -2.25 -24.59 -0.87
N ASP A 568 -3.11 -25.47 -0.33
CA ASP A 568 -4.46 -25.67 -0.86
C ASP A 568 -5.36 -24.54 -0.33
N TYR A 569 -5.60 -23.53 -1.15
CA TYR A 569 -6.58 -22.48 -0.85
C TYR A 569 -7.36 -22.07 -2.10
N ALA A 570 -8.57 -21.58 -1.88
CA ALA A 570 -9.36 -20.99 -2.93
C ALA A 570 -8.84 -19.57 -3.24
N PHE A 571 -8.68 -19.26 -4.52
CA PHE A 571 -8.16 -17.97 -4.97
C PHE A 571 -8.96 -16.77 -4.46
N ASP A 572 -10.26 -16.94 -4.28
CA ASP A 572 -11.15 -15.88 -3.81
C ASP A 572 -10.92 -15.47 -2.36
N ASP A 573 -10.28 -16.32 -1.57
CA ASP A 573 -10.16 -16.11 -0.12
C ASP A 573 -8.85 -15.45 0.31
N TYR A 574 -7.77 -15.55 -0.46
CA TYR A 574 -6.38 -15.23 -0.04
C TYR A 574 -6.06 -15.72 1.39
N LYS A 575 -6.82 -16.70 1.88
CA LYS A 575 -6.59 -17.36 3.15
C LYS A 575 -5.30 -18.15 3.05
N GLY A 576 -4.38 -17.93 3.99
CA GLY A 576 -3.07 -18.57 3.99
C GLY A 576 -1.98 -17.80 3.24
N VAL A 577 -2.28 -16.67 2.58
CA VAL A 577 -1.24 -15.73 2.16
C VAL A 577 -0.74 -15.01 3.40
N MET A 578 0.47 -15.35 3.82
CA MET A 578 1.14 -14.56 4.87
C MET A 578 1.54 -13.21 4.28
N GLN A 579 0.83 -12.18 4.68
CA GLN A 579 1.15 -10.80 4.31
C GLN A 579 1.64 -10.04 5.53
N PRO A 580 2.66 -9.17 5.37
CA PRO A 580 3.02 -8.25 6.42
C PRO A 580 1.83 -7.32 6.73
N LYS A 581 1.52 -7.16 8.01
CA LYS A 581 0.45 -6.26 8.47
C LYS A 581 0.96 -4.80 8.49
N HIS A 582 1.28 -4.27 7.30
CA HIS A 582 1.84 -2.92 7.14
C HIS A 582 0.92 -1.82 7.70
N GLU A 583 -0.40 -1.97 7.59
CA GLU A 583 -1.36 -1.02 8.19
C GLU A 583 -1.30 -1.01 9.73
N LEU A 584 -1.03 -2.15 10.36
CA LEU A 584 -0.84 -2.21 11.81
C LEU A 584 0.40 -1.42 12.24
N LEU A 585 1.52 -1.63 11.55
CA LEU A 585 2.75 -0.85 11.79
C LEU A 585 2.52 0.64 11.58
N TYR A 586 1.83 1.01 10.50
CA TYR A 586 1.52 2.40 10.20
C TYR A 586 0.69 3.07 11.32
N ARG A 587 -0.33 2.36 11.82
CA ARG A 587 -1.13 2.85 12.97
C ARG A 587 -0.32 3.00 14.24
N MET A 588 0.51 2.00 14.55
CA MET A 588 1.34 2.03 15.75
C MET A 588 2.26 3.25 15.76
N VAL A 589 2.92 3.52 14.65
CA VAL A 589 3.95 4.56 14.60
C VAL A 589 3.40 5.96 14.39
N THR A 590 2.26 6.10 13.70
CA THR A 590 1.72 7.43 13.32
C THR A 590 0.47 7.84 14.09
N GLY A 591 -0.22 6.89 14.71
CA GLY A 591 -1.55 7.09 15.30
C GLY A 591 -2.67 7.26 14.28
N ASP A 592 -2.36 7.17 12.97
CA ASP A 592 -3.34 7.24 11.91
C ASP A 592 -4.08 5.90 11.76
N LYS A 593 -5.39 5.97 11.66
CA LYS A 593 -6.26 4.80 11.51
C LYS A 593 -6.75 4.62 10.07
N ASN A 594 -6.29 5.48 9.17
CA ASN A 594 -6.70 5.51 7.77
C ASN A 594 -5.70 4.87 6.82
N ALA A 595 -6.16 4.73 5.56
CA ALA A 595 -5.31 4.35 4.47
C ALA A 595 -4.33 5.48 4.09
N PRO A 596 -3.15 5.16 3.55
CA PRO A 596 -2.16 6.16 3.15
C PRO A 596 -2.58 7.10 2.00
N ARG A 597 -3.70 6.81 1.31
CA ARG A 597 -4.25 7.69 0.24
C ARG A 597 -4.69 9.06 0.78
N PHE A 598 -5.15 9.09 2.03
CA PHE A 598 -5.53 10.33 2.72
C PHE A 598 -4.98 10.31 4.14
N PRO A 599 -3.65 10.51 4.32
CA PRO A 599 -2.98 10.40 5.61
C PRO A 599 -3.47 11.45 6.61
N GLN A 600 -3.84 10.98 7.80
CA GLN A 600 -4.28 11.80 8.94
C GLN A 600 -3.47 11.45 10.18
N MET A 601 -2.16 11.50 10.03
CA MET A 601 -1.18 11.14 11.06
C MET A 601 -1.25 12.08 12.25
N ALA A 602 -1.13 11.53 13.46
CA ALA A 602 -0.94 12.33 14.67
C ALA A 602 0.51 12.81 14.80
N VAL A 603 1.46 11.96 14.38
CA VAL A 603 2.89 12.23 14.54
C VAL A 603 3.71 11.63 13.39
N ARG A 604 4.85 12.27 13.13
CA ARG A 604 5.97 11.73 12.36
C ARG A 604 7.24 11.85 13.18
N TRP A 605 8.02 10.78 13.25
CA TRP A 605 9.27 10.74 14.00
C TRP A 605 10.44 11.14 13.11
N LEU A 606 11.11 12.23 13.44
CA LEU A 606 12.23 12.76 12.65
C LEU A 606 13.52 12.02 13.03
N THR A 607 13.54 10.72 12.76
CA THR A 607 14.64 9.78 12.98
C THR A 607 14.47 8.57 12.07
N PRO A 608 15.56 7.83 11.72
CA PRO A 608 15.45 6.58 10.97
C PRO A 608 14.61 5.51 11.69
N PRO A 609 13.92 4.61 10.94
CA PRO A 609 12.94 3.68 11.47
C PRO A 609 13.53 2.58 12.39
N GLN A 610 14.84 2.31 12.29
CA GLN A 610 15.53 1.29 13.11
C GLN A 610 15.99 1.79 14.48
N ASP A 611 15.97 3.10 14.71
CA ASP A 611 16.58 3.68 15.90
C ASP A 611 15.66 3.62 17.12
N ILE A 612 14.37 3.72 16.89
CA ILE A 612 13.36 3.66 17.94
C ILE A 612 12.17 2.76 17.54
N ALA A 613 11.49 2.24 18.55
CA ALA A 613 10.12 1.77 18.40
C ALA A 613 9.15 2.82 18.96
N ALA A 614 7.98 2.95 18.32
CA ALA A 614 6.96 3.89 18.71
C ALA A 614 5.56 3.25 18.68
N LEU A 615 4.80 3.44 19.74
CA LEU A 615 3.41 3.01 19.84
C LEU A 615 2.55 4.19 20.29
N VAL A 616 1.83 4.78 19.35
CA VAL A 616 0.86 5.83 19.66
C VAL A 616 -0.35 5.21 20.33
N THR A 617 -0.56 5.54 21.60
CA THR A 617 -1.64 4.99 22.43
C THR A 617 -2.85 5.92 22.51
N GLU A 618 -2.63 7.22 22.34
CA GLU A 618 -3.69 8.24 22.28
C GLU A 618 -3.37 9.28 21.21
N ALA A 619 -4.32 9.56 20.33
CA ALA A 619 -4.22 10.58 19.30
C ALA A 619 -5.58 11.24 19.12
N SER A 620 -5.77 12.39 19.74
CA SER A 620 -6.97 13.22 19.63
C SER A 620 -6.64 14.63 19.16
N ALA A 621 -7.67 15.42 18.94
CA ALA A 621 -7.50 16.82 18.56
C ALA A 621 -6.83 17.69 19.65
N THR A 622 -6.78 17.22 20.88
CA THR A 622 -6.25 17.97 22.03
C THR A 622 -5.24 17.21 22.87
N ARG A 623 -5.06 15.90 22.63
CA ARG A 623 -4.15 15.08 23.42
C ARG A 623 -3.40 14.11 22.54
N PHE A 624 -2.15 13.85 22.90
CA PHE A 624 -1.30 12.88 22.26
C PHE A 624 -0.49 12.11 23.31
N THR A 625 -0.44 10.78 23.18
CA THR A 625 0.40 9.93 24.03
C THR A 625 1.03 8.84 23.17
N ALA A 626 2.32 8.64 23.35
CA ALA A 626 3.06 7.56 22.70
C ALA A 626 4.04 6.90 23.68
N GLU A 627 4.16 5.60 23.57
CA GLU A 627 5.23 4.82 24.17
C GLU A 627 6.38 4.71 23.19
N LEU A 628 7.58 4.97 23.65
CA LEU A 628 8.80 5.00 22.86
C LEU A 628 9.86 4.10 23.51
N PHE A 629 10.63 3.41 22.70
CA PHE A 629 11.79 2.66 23.16
C PHE A 629 12.98 2.92 22.23
N HIS A 630 14.11 3.38 22.79
CA HIS A 630 15.37 3.56 22.07
C HIS A 630 16.30 2.37 22.30
N PHE A 631 16.78 1.76 21.22
CA PHE A 631 17.60 0.54 21.30
C PHE A 631 19.10 0.80 21.50
N GLY A 632 19.56 2.03 21.31
CA GLY A 632 20.95 2.42 21.50
C GLY A 632 21.36 2.49 22.97
N LYS A 633 22.67 2.46 23.23
CA LYS A 633 23.25 2.52 24.58
C LYS A 633 23.38 3.93 25.14
N GLU A 634 23.35 4.93 24.27
CA GLU A 634 23.41 6.35 24.65
C GLU A 634 22.07 7.04 24.41
N PRO A 635 21.73 8.08 25.18
CA PRO A 635 20.54 8.87 24.92
C PRO A 635 20.55 9.46 23.51
N ARG A 636 19.35 9.59 22.90
CA ARG A 636 19.21 10.04 21.51
C ARG A 636 18.38 11.30 21.41
N GLU A 637 18.93 12.30 20.75
CA GLU A 637 18.18 13.49 20.35
C GLU A 637 17.34 13.17 19.10
N LEU A 638 16.06 13.50 19.15
CA LEU A 638 15.14 13.42 18.04
C LEU A 638 14.02 14.45 18.16
N SER A 639 13.16 14.52 17.16
CA SER A 639 11.97 15.37 17.20
C SER A 639 10.72 14.58 16.79
N ALA A 640 9.61 14.91 17.45
CA ALA A 640 8.28 14.52 17.02
C ALA A 640 7.65 15.68 16.23
N GLU A 641 7.23 15.42 15.00
CA GLU A 641 6.44 16.38 14.21
C GLU A 641 4.96 16.08 14.43
N LEU A 642 4.29 16.94 15.18
CA LEU A 642 2.89 16.79 15.60
C LEU A 642 1.98 17.38 14.52
N ARG A 643 0.97 16.61 14.10
CA ARG A 643 0.18 16.95 12.91
C ARG A 643 -1.33 17.07 13.14
N GLN A 644 -1.85 16.55 14.26
CA GLN A 644 -3.29 16.41 14.49
C GLN A 644 -3.85 17.34 15.58
N LEU A 645 -2.99 17.87 16.44
CA LEU A 645 -3.42 18.76 17.51
C LEU A 645 -4.02 20.07 16.94
N ARG A 646 -5.13 20.51 17.52
CA ARG A 646 -5.74 21.81 17.17
C ARG A 646 -4.83 22.96 17.54
N PRO A 647 -4.94 24.12 16.86
CA PRO A 647 -4.20 25.31 17.27
C PRO A 647 -4.42 25.64 18.75
N GLY A 648 -3.32 25.92 19.48
CA GLY A 648 -3.35 26.17 20.91
C GLY A 648 -1.99 26.00 21.58
N SER A 649 -1.98 26.13 22.89
CA SER A 649 -0.81 25.93 23.74
C SER A 649 -0.94 24.61 24.50
N TYR A 650 0.11 23.81 24.46
CA TYR A 650 0.18 22.50 25.08
C TYR A 650 1.41 22.36 25.96
N LYS A 651 1.33 21.44 26.90
CA LYS A 651 2.46 21.01 27.71
C LYS A 651 2.83 19.58 27.36
N ALA A 652 4.11 19.36 27.07
CA ALA A 652 4.70 18.06 26.89
C ALA A 652 5.28 17.52 28.21
N SER A 653 5.20 16.23 28.42
CA SER A 653 5.88 15.54 29.52
C SER A 653 6.48 14.22 29.01
N LEU A 654 7.62 13.87 29.57
CA LEU A 654 8.32 12.63 29.28
C LEU A 654 8.51 11.86 30.60
N THR A 655 8.16 10.57 30.63
CA THR A 655 8.30 9.76 31.85
C THR A 655 8.96 8.40 31.52
N VAL A 656 9.76 7.90 32.48
CA VAL A 656 10.34 6.55 32.46
C VAL A 656 9.94 5.85 33.76
N GLY A 657 9.25 4.71 33.65
CA GLY A 657 8.73 4.00 34.82
C GLY A 657 7.85 4.88 35.71
N GLY A 658 7.10 5.82 35.13
CA GLY A 658 6.25 6.79 35.81
C GLY A 658 7.01 7.99 36.43
N LYS A 659 8.33 8.00 36.37
CA LYS A 659 9.15 9.13 36.88
C LYS A 659 9.37 10.16 35.77
N PRO A 660 9.21 11.47 36.04
CA PRO A 660 9.40 12.50 35.03
C PRO A 660 10.87 12.60 34.60
N VAL A 661 11.07 12.76 33.29
CA VAL A 661 12.34 13.11 32.66
C VAL A 661 12.25 14.57 32.20
N LYS A 662 13.29 15.34 32.45
CA LYS A 662 13.33 16.74 32.10
C LYS A 662 13.38 16.94 30.60
N LEU A 663 12.44 17.72 30.04
CA LEU A 663 12.50 18.26 28.69
C LEU A 663 13.25 19.60 28.69
N ALA A 664 13.97 19.91 27.63
CA ALA A 664 14.63 21.20 27.46
C ALA A 664 13.59 22.35 27.34
N ASP A 665 12.53 22.09 26.56
CA ASP A 665 11.32 22.93 26.54
C ASP A 665 10.11 21.97 26.57
N ASP A 666 9.20 22.18 27.52
CA ASP A 666 7.98 21.39 27.68
C ASP A 666 6.76 22.07 27.06
N ARG A 667 6.93 23.23 26.43
CA ARG A 667 5.87 24.02 25.82
C ARG A 667 5.78 23.70 24.33
N VAL A 668 4.58 23.35 23.87
CA VAL A 668 4.27 23.12 22.48
C VAL A 668 3.22 24.10 22.02
N LYS A 669 3.58 24.95 21.06
CA LYS A 669 2.63 25.87 20.40
C LYS A 669 2.24 25.25 19.06
N VAL A 670 0.95 25.03 18.87
CA VAL A 670 0.39 24.57 17.60
C VAL A 670 -0.28 25.74 16.90
N GLU A 671 0.17 26.08 15.71
CA GLU A 671 -0.36 27.16 14.88
C GLU A 671 -1.18 26.60 13.72
N LYS A 672 -2.21 27.32 13.31
CA LYS A 672 -3.06 26.94 12.18
C LYS A 672 -2.20 26.80 10.90
N GLY A 673 -2.33 25.69 10.22
CA GLY A 673 -1.63 25.42 8.95
C GLY A 673 -0.15 25.03 9.08
N HIS A 674 0.36 24.89 10.30
CA HIS A 674 1.75 24.50 10.56
C HIS A 674 1.80 23.24 11.43
N PHE A 675 2.76 22.36 11.14
CA PHE A 675 3.06 21.24 12.00
C PHE A 675 4.09 21.66 13.05
N SER A 676 3.83 21.29 14.30
CA SER A 676 4.71 21.65 15.41
C SER A 676 5.77 20.59 15.61
N LYS A 677 7.02 21.00 15.76
CA LYS A 677 8.13 20.11 16.07
C LYS A 677 8.46 20.22 17.56
N LEU A 678 8.48 19.09 18.23
CA LEU A 678 8.92 18.95 19.61
C LEU A 678 10.25 18.22 19.64
N PRO A 679 11.39 18.90 19.84
CA PRO A 679 12.67 18.26 20.09
C PRO A 679 12.75 17.71 21.52
N PHE A 680 13.31 16.52 21.66
CA PHE A 680 13.56 15.92 22.98
C PHE A 680 14.66 14.86 22.92
N THR A 681 15.21 14.54 24.09
CA THR A 681 16.20 13.48 24.25
C THR A 681 15.50 12.24 24.78
N LEU A 682 15.54 11.15 24.00
CA LEU A 682 14.99 9.85 24.42
C LEU A 682 16.06 9.08 25.20
N PRO A 683 15.79 8.65 26.44
CA PRO A 683 16.71 7.86 27.23
C PRO A 683 17.06 6.53 26.55
N ALA A 684 18.29 6.08 26.76
CA ALA A 684 18.75 4.79 26.25
C ALA A 684 18.05 3.62 26.94
N GLN A 685 17.64 2.63 26.16
CA GLN A 685 17.17 1.31 26.63
C GLN A 685 16.11 1.37 27.73
N ALA A 686 15.22 2.34 27.67
CA ALA A 686 14.14 2.54 28.63
C ALA A 686 12.81 2.80 27.95
N LEU A 687 11.75 2.13 28.41
CA LEU A 687 10.40 2.41 27.98
C LEU A 687 10.00 3.81 28.48
N THR A 688 9.77 4.69 27.56
CA THR A 688 9.50 6.10 27.79
C THR A 688 8.11 6.47 27.28
N VAL A 689 7.36 7.22 28.06
CA VAL A 689 6.04 7.71 27.64
C VAL A 689 6.11 9.22 27.39
N LEU A 690 5.82 9.62 26.17
CA LEU A 690 5.63 11.01 25.78
C LEU A 690 4.14 11.35 25.82
N THR A 691 3.76 12.37 26.60
CA THR A 691 2.37 12.87 26.68
C THR A 691 2.34 14.35 26.36
N ILE A 692 1.37 14.78 25.55
CA ILE A 692 1.12 16.17 25.19
C ILE A 692 -0.35 16.47 25.49
N GLN A 693 -0.62 17.50 26.27
CA GLN A 693 -1.97 17.86 26.70
C GLN A 693 -2.11 19.40 26.76
N PRO A 694 -3.34 19.95 26.70
CA PRO A 694 -3.55 21.38 26.80
C PRO A 694 -2.88 21.97 28.06
N THR A 695 -2.30 23.13 27.91
CA THR A 695 -1.84 23.92 29.09
C THR A 695 -3.07 24.29 29.89
N PRO A 696 -3.09 24.08 31.23
CA PRO A 696 -4.20 24.48 32.09
C PRO A 696 -4.59 25.93 31.96
#